data_a6752dd01ea412c7978ac10bf5e24481
#
_entry.id   a6752dd01ea412c7978ac10bf5e24481
#
_cell.length_a   1.000
_cell.length_b   1.000
_cell.length_c   1.000
_cell.angle_alpha   90.00
_cell.angle_beta   90.00
_cell.angle_gamma   90.00
#
_symmetry.space_group_name_H-M   'P 1'
#
loop_
_entity.id
_entity.type
_entity.pdbx_description
1 polymer ?
#
loop_
_entity_poly.entity_id
_entity_poly.type
_entity_poly.pdbx_seq_one_letter_code
_entity_poly.pdbx_strand_id
1 'polypeptide(L)'
;MKFKKILLSLLICLSCFVQAKNITISRLTCEMQEGLVVVEGSPRLGWVMESPENGTRQSAYEIDIREAFTGRSVWNSGKVYSSQSQLVSTKGADIRPDNSFNYSWRVRVWDETDTPSEWSSEAKFRAVPERLSSGQWIGAITRQNAHLPEGRKFHGGELKKPEVKAAWEAVDTLAKKSICLRRTFQVGDATEGGTNRKPGKKIVEATAYVCGLGFYEFSLNGKKVGNSEFAPLWSDYDKTVYYNTYDVTEQLRRGENVVGILLGNGFYNVQGGRYRKLQISFGPPTLLFELVINYEDGTCTTVHSDNNWKYDFSPVTFNCIYGGEDYDARREQKGWNQIGFDDSHWRPVVIQEAPKGILRPQMAAPVKIMERYDIQKVTKLNVEQVASASVSTKRTVDPSAFVLDMGQNLAGFPEITVRGKRGQKVTLIVAEALTEEGACNQRQTGRQHYYEYTLKGEGDETWHPRFSYYGFRYIQVEGAVLKNIQSCFVYNSARKVSTFESSNRIFNAAHRLIEKAVRSNMQSVFTDCPHREKLGWLEQVHLNGPGLLYNYDLTAYAPQIMQNMADAQHSNGAMPTTAPEYVIFEGPGMDAFAESPEWGGSLVIFPFMYYETYGDDSLIKKYYPNMRRYVDYLKTRADKGILSFGLGDWYDYGDFRAGFARNPPVALAASA
;
A
#
# COMPACT_ATOMS: atom_id res chain seq x y z
N MET A 1 22.16 96.42 9.71
CA MET A 1 22.39 95.03 10.16
C MET A 1 21.42 94.15 9.41
N LYS A 2 21.90 93.39 8.41
CA LYS A 2 21.10 92.57 7.54
C LYS A 2 21.22 91.09 8.01
N PHE A 3 20.17 90.51 8.50
CA PHE A 3 20.11 89.11 8.75
C PHE A 3 19.76 88.39 7.44
N LYS A 4 20.67 87.61 6.90
CA LYS A 4 20.37 86.66 5.83
C LYS A 4 19.76 85.42 6.44
N LYS A 5 18.55 85.15 6.08
CA LYS A 5 17.89 83.87 6.32
C LYS A 5 18.41 82.87 5.28
N ILE A 6 19.18 81.86 5.72
CA ILE A 6 19.52 80.69 4.91
C ILE A 6 18.37 79.76 5.03
N LEU A 7 17.62 79.55 3.92
CA LEU A 7 16.61 78.55 3.80
C LEU A 7 17.31 77.22 3.44
N LEU A 8 17.50 76.35 4.44
CA LEU A 8 18.06 75.01 4.22
C LEU A 8 16.87 74.12 3.79
N SER A 9 16.77 73.86 2.50
CA SER A 9 15.85 72.88 1.94
C SER A 9 16.30 71.52 2.32
N LEU A 10 15.67 70.89 3.32
CA LEU A 10 15.81 69.48 3.65
C LEU A 10 15.04 68.70 2.57
N LEU A 11 15.75 68.22 1.55
CA LEU A 11 15.29 67.14 0.66
C LEU A 11 15.24 65.89 1.50
N ILE A 12 14.05 65.60 2.05
CA ILE A 12 13.79 64.25 2.56
C ILE A 12 13.60 63.36 1.35
N CYS A 13 14.69 62.70 0.95
CA CYS A 13 14.58 61.51 0.15
C CYS A 13 13.81 60.48 0.96
N LEU A 14 12.51 60.41 0.73
CA LEU A 14 11.77 59.20 1.06
C LEU A 14 12.34 58.08 0.16
N SER A 15 13.47 57.52 0.56
CA SER A 15 13.80 56.18 0.14
C SER A 15 12.66 55.29 0.70
N CYS A 16 11.68 54.99 -0.13
CA CYS A 16 10.85 53.85 0.12
C CYS A 16 11.79 52.66 0.26
N PHE A 17 12.15 52.35 1.51
CA PHE A 17 12.63 51.00 1.81
C PHE A 17 11.47 50.08 1.46
N VAL A 18 11.45 49.57 0.24
CA VAL A 18 10.68 48.41 -0.10
C VAL A 18 11.27 47.33 0.79
N GLN A 19 10.62 47.11 1.90
CA GLN A 19 11.00 46.05 2.80
C GLN A 19 10.77 44.75 2.02
N ALA A 20 11.85 44.03 1.77
CA ALA A 20 11.76 42.77 1.05
C ALA A 20 10.71 41.91 1.75
N LYS A 21 9.67 41.52 1.02
CA LYS A 21 8.67 40.63 1.52
C LYS A 21 9.34 39.29 1.75
N ASN A 22 9.50 38.88 3.02
CA ASN A 22 10.14 37.63 3.39
C ASN A 22 9.26 36.45 2.93
N ILE A 23 9.50 35.96 1.70
CA ILE A 23 8.95 34.69 1.24
C ILE A 23 9.83 33.59 1.77
N THR A 24 9.23 32.65 2.48
CA THR A 24 9.87 31.38 2.85
C THR A 24 9.21 30.23 2.08
N ILE A 25 10.02 29.24 1.74
CA ILE A 25 9.56 28.04 1.04
C ILE A 25 9.52 26.92 2.07
N SER A 26 8.32 26.46 2.39
CA SER A 26 8.09 25.56 3.54
C SER A 26 7.90 24.10 3.15
N ARG A 27 7.48 23.84 1.93
CA ARG A 27 7.14 22.49 1.48
C ARG A 27 7.59 22.27 0.06
N LEU A 28 8.37 21.22 -0.15
CA LEU A 28 8.86 20.79 -1.46
C LEU A 28 8.23 19.46 -1.85
N THR A 29 7.76 19.36 -3.09
CA THR A 29 7.14 18.15 -3.62
C THR A 29 7.74 17.74 -4.96
N CYS A 30 7.88 16.44 -5.17
CA CYS A 30 8.21 15.82 -6.43
C CYS A 30 7.02 14.95 -6.86
N GLU A 31 6.47 15.15 -8.06
CA GLU A 31 5.22 14.51 -8.48
C GLU A 31 4.11 14.64 -7.42
N MET A 32 4.00 15.83 -6.83
CA MET A 32 3.08 16.22 -5.75
C MET A 32 3.26 15.45 -4.42
N GLN A 33 4.33 14.67 -4.28
CA GLN A 33 4.65 13.89 -3.09
C GLN A 33 5.85 14.47 -2.34
N GLU A 34 5.88 14.27 -1.03
CA GLU A 34 7.00 14.64 -0.14
C GLU A 34 7.90 13.43 0.16
N GLY A 35 9.12 13.70 0.59
CA GLY A 35 10.11 12.67 0.95
C GLY A 35 10.90 12.16 -0.26
N LEU A 36 11.41 10.94 -0.16
CA LEU A 36 12.12 10.29 -1.26
C LEU A 36 11.11 9.71 -2.26
N VAL A 37 10.95 10.39 -3.39
CA VAL A 37 10.06 9.98 -4.47
C VAL A 37 10.86 9.29 -5.56
N VAL A 38 10.35 8.19 -6.10
CA VAL A 38 10.95 7.47 -7.23
C VAL A 38 10.21 7.86 -8.51
N VAL A 39 10.94 8.34 -9.51
CA VAL A 39 10.37 8.95 -10.72
C VAL A 39 10.85 8.29 -12.01
N GLU A 40 9.96 8.22 -13.00
CA GLU A 40 10.30 7.82 -14.37
C GLU A 40 10.68 9.08 -15.18
N GLY A 41 11.96 9.27 -15.46
CA GLY A 41 12.46 10.42 -16.24
C GLY A 41 12.49 11.75 -15.48
N SER A 42 12.26 12.85 -16.20
CA SER A 42 12.31 14.20 -15.62
C SER A 42 11.08 14.49 -14.77
N PRO A 43 11.22 14.73 -13.45
CA PRO A 43 10.09 14.93 -12.57
C PRO A 43 9.41 16.29 -12.76
N ARG A 44 8.18 16.40 -12.23
CA ARG A 44 7.53 17.70 -12.02
C ARG A 44 7.67 18.07 -10.54
N LEU A 45 8.13 19.28 -10.30
CA LEU A 45 8.45 19.79 -8.96
C LEU A 45 7.38 20.79 -8.49
N GLY A 46 7.22 20.89 -7.18
CA GLY A 46 6.30 21.84 -6.59
C GLY A 46 6.79 22.35 -5.24
N TRP A 47 6.29 23.51 -4.84
CA TRP A 47 6.59 24.12 -3.55
C TRP A 47 5.44 24.95 -3.02
N VAL A 48 5.42 25.16 -1.70
CA VAL A 48 4.51 26.04 -1.00
C VAL A 48 5.28 27.23 -0.45
N MET A 49 4.75 28.41 -0.68
CA MET A 49 5.31 29.66 -0.19
C MET A 49 4.53 30.16 1.01
N GLU A 50 5.23 30.72 1.96
CA GLU A 50 4.68 31.41 3.11
C GLU A 50 5.23 32.84 3.17
N SER A 51 4.37 33.80 3.50
CA SER A 51 4.76 35.19 3.72
C SER A 51 3.96 35.76 4.90
N PRO A 52 4.57 36.55 5.77
CA PRO A 52 3.86 37.28 6.82
C PRO A 52 2.97 38.38 6.26
N GLU A 53 3.16 38.77 5.00
CA GLU A 53 2.42 39.83 4.34
C GLU A 53 1.33 39.28 3.41
N ASN A 54 0.13 39.78 3.55
CA ASN A 54 -0.99 39.45 2.65
C ASN A 54 -0.74 40.00 1.24
N GLY A 55 -1.15 39.21 0.23
CA GLY A 55 -1.08 39.61 -1.17
C GLY A 55 0.30 39.43 -1.82
N THR A 56 1.29 38.91 -1.13
CA THR A 56 2.59 38.55 -1.70
C THR A 56 2.40 37.48 -2.79
N ARG A 57 3.04 37.69 -3.94
CA ARG A 57 2.92 36.82 -5.12
C ARG A 57 4.30 36.48 -5.68
N GLN A 58 4.43 35.24 -6.16
CA GLN A 58 5.57 34.86 -6.95
C GLN A 58 5.51 35.49 -8.35
N SER A 59 6.60 36.14 -8.76
CA SER A 59 6.79 36.65 -10.11
C SER A 59 7.70 35.76 -10.95
N ALA A 60 8.66 35.09 -10.30
CA ALA A 60 9.61 34.18 -10.94
C ALA A 60 10.09 33.09 -9.98
N TYR A 61 10.71 32.06 -10.53
CA TYR A 61 11.41 31.01 -9.78
C TYR A 61 12.73 30.63 -10.45
N GLU A 62 13.60 29.95 -9.69
CA GLU A 62 14.77 29.27 -10.19
C GLU A 62 14.91 27.92 -9.43
N ILE A 63 15.08 26.84 -10.19
CA ILE A 63 15.27 25.48 -9.68
C ILE A 63 16.69 25.03 -9.99
N ASP A 64 17.34 24.38 -9.03
CA ASP A 64 18.65 23.78 -9.16
C ASP A 64 18.58 22.31 -8.75
N ILE A 65 18.87 21.40 -9.71
CA ILE A 65 18.89 19.94 -9.50
C ILE A 65 20.36 19.49 -9.54
N ARG A 66 20.74 18.68 -8.56
CA ARG A 66 22.09 18.16 -8.39
C ARG A 66 22.09 16.66 -8.13
N GLU A 67 23.17 15.99 -8.45
CA GLU A 67 23.47 14.69 -7.84
C GLU A 67 23.69 14.90 -6.34
N ALA A 68 22.93 14.22 -5.51
CA ALA A 68 22.93 14.47 -4.07
C ALA A 68 24.30 14.25 -3.40
N PHE A 69 25.06 13.29 -3.92
CA PHE A 69 26.37 12.94 -3.35
C PHE A 69 27.50 13.85 -3.86
N THR A 70 27.60 14.04 -5.16
CA THR A 70 28.73 14.80 -5.77
C THR A 70 28.52 16.30 -5.70
N GLY A 71 27.28 16.75 -5.49
CA GLY A 71 26.89 18.15 -5.61
C GLY A 71 26.96 18.70 -7.05
N ARG A 72 27.27 17.85 -8.03
CA ARG A 72 27.34 18.23 -9.44
C ARG A 72 25.95 18.68 -9.90
N SER A 73 25.87 19.91 -10.41
CA SER A 73 24.63 20.41 -11.02
C SER A 73 24.31 19.59 -12.27
N VAL A 74 23.10 19.04 -12.30
CA VAL A 74 22.55 18.25 -13.40
C VAL A 74 21.68 19.13 -14.30
N TRP A 75 21.02 20.10 -13.68
CA TRP A 75 20.15 21.04 -14.38
C TRP A 75 19.85 22.25 -13.51
N ASN A 76 19.81 23.40 -14.14
CA ASN A 76 19.38 24.66 -13.53
C ASN A 76 18.44 25.36 -14.51
N SER A 77 17.27 25.76 -14.03
CA SER A 77 16.24 26.41 -14.87
C SER A 77 16.65 27.86 -15.29
N GLY A 78 17.63 28.45 -14.62
CA GLY A 78 17.77 29.90 -14.58
C GLY A 78 16.52 30.54 -13.96
N LYS A 79 16.49 31.90 -14.00
CA LYS A 79 15.30 32.66 -13.57
C LYS A 79 14.18 32.53 -14.60
N VAL A 80 13.07 31.91 -14.22
CA VAL A 80 11.87 31.72 -15.05
C VAL A 80 10.77 32.63 -14.54
N TYR A 81 10.29 33.55 -15.36
CA TYR A 81 9.20 34.45 -15.02
C TYR A 81 7.86 33.70 -15.10
N SER A 82 7.35 33.27 -13.94
CA SER A 82 6.11 32.52 -13.81
C SER A 82 5.62 32.51 -12.36
N SER A 83 4.32 32.52 -12.18
CA SER A 83 3.67 32.31 -10.90
C SER A 83 3.40 30.83 -10.59
N GLN A 84 3.74 29.92 -11.50
CA GLN A 84 3.56 28.49 -11.30
C GLN A 84 4.47 27.97 -10.18
N SER A 85 3.90 27.26 -9.23
CA SER A 85 4.59 26.66 -8.08
C SER A 85 4.25 25.18 -7.86
N GLN A 86 3.42 24.61 -8.73
CA GLN A 86 3.06 23.18 -8.71
C GLN A 86 3.20 22.59 -10.11
N LEU A 87 3.58 21.31 -10.16
CA LEU A 87 3.74 20.56 -11.41
C LEU A 87 4.69 21.25 -12.41
N VAL A 88 5.70 21.93 -11.90
CA VAL A 88 6.70 22.62 -12.71
C VAL A 88 7.59 21.59 -13.40
N SER A 89 7.56 21.57 -14.73
CA SER A 89 8.30 20.60 -15.54
C SER A 89 9.82 20.85 -15.47
N THR A 90 10.56 19.79 -15.24
CA THR A 90 12.03 19.77 -15.35
C THR A 90 12.50 19.17 -16.68
N LYS A 91 11.68 19.28 -17.73
CA LYS A 91 12.01 18.75 -19.05
C LYS A 91 13.36 19.29 -19.53
N GLY A 92 14.27 18.38 -19.89
CA GLY A 92 15.66 18.71 -20.27
C GLY A 92 16.67 18.49 -19.15
N ALA A 93 16.24 18.18 -17.92
CA ALA A 93 17.14 17.68 -16.89
C ALA A 93 17.69 16.30 -17.27
N ASP A 94 19.01 16.10 -17.15
CA ASP A 94 19.69 14.82 -17.42
C ASP A 94 19.51 13.87 -16.23
N ILE A 95 18.29 13.38 -16.05
CA ILE A 95 17.94 12.41 -15.00
C ILE A 95 18.18 11.00 -15.55
N ARG A 96 19.15 10.30 -15.01
CA ARG A 96 19.63 9.01 -15.51
C ARG A 96 19.12 7.85 -14.67
N PRO A 97 18.49 6.85 -15.29
CA PRO A 97 18.03 5.63 -14.58
C PRO A 97 19.17 4.79 -13.99
N ASP A 98 20.38 4.88 -14.57
CA ASP A 98 21.58 4.16 -14.15
C ASP A 98 22.33 4.85 -13.00
N ASN A 99 21.90 6.04 -12.59
CA ASN A 99 22.49 6.73 -11.46
C ASN A 99 22.19 5.98 -10.15
N SER A 100 23.23 5.50 -9.48
CA SER A 100 23.09 4.80 -8.20
C SER A 100 22.82 5.74 -7.02
N PHE A 101 22.93 7.05 -7.19
CA PHE A 101 22.69 8.07 -6.17
C PHE A 101 21.33 8.73 -6.32
N ASN A 102 20.86 9.34 -5.22
CA ASN A 102 19.71 10.24 -5.26
C ASN A 102 20.08 11.55 -5.97
N TYR A 103 19.06 12.22 -6.49
CA TYR A 103 19.14 13.62 -6.87
C TYR A 103 18.65 14.47 -5.71
N SER A 104 19.27 15.63 -5.46
CA SER A 104 18.76 16.69 -4.61
C SER A 104 18.30 17.87 -5.48
N TRP A 105 17.32 18.60 -4.98
CA TRP A 105 16.88 19.81 -5.65
C TRP A 105 16.43 20.85 -4.64
N ARG A 106 16.52 22.10 -5.04
CA ARG A 106 16.08 23.26 -4.28
C ARG A 106 15.52 24.32 -5.22
N VAL A 107 14.77 25.25 -4.68
CA VAL A 107 14.16 26.35 -5.43
C VAL A 107 14.31 27.65 -4.67
N ARG A 108 14.44 28.77 -5.39
CA ARG A 108 14.19 30.12 -4.88
C ARG A 108 13.17 30.80 -5.75
N VAL A 109 12.47 31.75 -5.18
CA VAL A 109 11.40 32.49 -5.85
C VAL A 109 11.66 34.00 -5.75
N TRP A 110 11.07 34.76 -6.65
CA TRP A 110 11.05 36.23 -6.61
C TRP A 110 9.63 36.69 -6.33
N ASP A 111 9.51 37.73 -5.52
CA ASP A 111 8.24 38.43 -5.29
C ASP A 111 7.85 39.33 -6.45
N GLU A 112 6.74 40.07 -6.33
CA GLU A 112 6.26 41.04 -7.33
C GLU A 112 7.14 42.29 -7.46
N THR A 113 8.08 42.49 -6.53
CA THR A 113 9.08 43.57 -6.58
C THR A 113 10.42 43.13 -7.18
N ASP A 114 10.49 41.90 -7.70
CA ASP A 114 11.68 41.26 -8.23
C ASP A 114 12.76 40.98 -7.17
N THR A 115 12.36 40.86 -5.90
CA THR A 115 13.24 40.52 -4.78
C THR A 115 13.31 39.01 -4.59
N PRO A 116 14.52 38.37 -4.62
CA PRO A 116 14.62 36.92 -4.43
C PRO A 116 14.45 36.50 -2.96
N SER A 117 13.86 35.33 -2.75
CA SER A 117 13.95 34.63 -1.48
C SER A 117 15.34 34.00 -1.29
N GLU A 118 15.60 33.54 -0.07
CA GLU A 118 16.66 32.55 0.13
C GLU A 118 16.31 31.23 -0.60
N TRP A 119 17.33 30.41 -0.85
CA TRP A 119 17.10 29.07 -1.37
C TRP A 119 16.32 28.23 -0.33
N SER A 120 15.40 27.41 -0.80
CA SER A 120 14.76 26.41 0.05
C SER A 120 15.77 25.44 0.67
N SER A 121 15.37 24.69 1.68
CA SER A 121 16.00 23.41 2.01
C SER A 121 16.06 22.50 0.78
N GLU A 122 16.92 21.45 0.83
CA GLU A 122 16.97 20.46 -0.24
C GLU A 122 15.91 19.35 -0.02
N ALA A 123 15.26 18.95 -1.11
CA ALA A 123 14.47 17.74 -1.18
C ALA A 123 15.13 16.74 -2.13
N LYS A 124 14.79 15.46 -1.97
CA LYS A 124 15.41 14.37 -2.74
C LYS A 124 14.39 13.63 -3.59
N PHE A 125 14.84 13.16 -4.74
CA PHE A 125 14.13 12.15 -5.53
C PHE A 125 15.13 11.17 -6.12
N ARG A 126 14.63 10.06 -6.64
CA ARG A 126 15.44 9.02 -7.28
C ARG A 126 14.85 8.63 -8.62
N ALA A 127 15.68 8.45 -9.62
CA ALA A 127 15.24 7.85 -10.88
C ALA A 127 14.89 6.37 -10.65
N VAL A 128 13.84 5.89 -11.31
CA VAL A 128 13.55 4.45 -11.40
C VAL A 128 14.76 3.78 -12.02
N PRO A 129 15.37 2.77 -11.38
CA PRO A 129 16.45 2.03 -12.02
C PRO A 129 15.93 1.34 -13.29
N GLU A 130 16.75 1.36 -14.34
CA GLU A 130 16.37 0.75 -15.62
C GLU A 130 16.03 -0.74 -15.47
N ARG A 131 16.72 -1.40 -14.54
CA ARG A 131 16.40 -2.76 -14.06
C ARG A 131 16.83 -2.88 -12.61
N LEU A 132 16.06 -3.63 -11.82
CA LEU A 132 16.60 -4.30 -10.63
C LEU A 132 17.35 -5.54 -11.15
N SER A 133 18.54 -5.31 -11.73
CA SER A 133 19.12 -6.21 -12.74
C SER A 133 20.04 -7.27 -12.20
N SER A 134 20.51 -7.10 -10.97
CA SER A 134 21.48 -8.03 -10.37
C SER A 134 20.81 -9.13 -9.55
N GLY A 135 19.57 -8.91 -9.08
CA GLY A 135 18.84 -9.85 -8.25
C GLY A 135 18.21 -11.00 -9.05
N GLN A 136 18.23 -12.18 -8.47
CA GLN A 136 17.45 -13.33 -8.92
C GLN A 136 16.20 -13.48 -8.07
N TRP A 137 15.11 -13.92 -8.66
CA TRP A 137 13.92 -14.31 -7.91
C TRP A 137 14.20 -15.57 -7.11
N ILE A 138 13.95 -15.55 -5.81
CA ILE A 138 14.27 -16.66 -4.89
C ILE A 138 13.07 -17.06 -4.04
N GLY A 139 13.00 -18.32 -3.65
CA GLY A 139 11.94 -18.85 -2.79
C GLY A 139 12.30 -20.23 -2.25
N ALA A 140 11.29 -20.95 -1.74
CA ALA A 140 11.49 -22.29 -1.17
C ALA A 140 11.21 -23.42 -2.17
N ILE A 141 10.40 -23.18 -3.20
CA ILE A 141 9.98 -24.17 -4.19
C ILE A 141 9.61 -23.47 -5.50
N THR A 142 9.92 -24.05 -6.66
CA THR A 142 9.52 -23.50 -7.95
C THR A 142 8.03 -23.69 -8.20
N ARG A 143 7.45 -22.86 -9.08
CA ARG A 143 6.04 -22.99 -9.50
C ARG A 143 5.76 -24.37 -10.08
N GLN A 144 6.67 -24.90 -10.89
CA GLN A 144 6.52 -26.22 -11.53
C GLN A 144 6.47 -27.32 -10.46
N ASN A 145 7.40 -27.33 -9.51
CA ASN A 145 7.45 -28.34 -8.45
C ASN A 145 6.30 -28.20 -7.44
N ALA A 146 5.72 -27.02 -7.34
CA ALA A 146 4.57 -26.74 -6.46
C ALA A 146 3.25 -27.30 -7.00
N HIS A 147 3.15 -27.64 -8.27
CA HIS A 147 1.93 -28.10 -8.94
C HIS A 147 0.73 -27.15 -8.76
N LEU A 148 0.99 -25.83 -8.83
CA LEU A 148 -0.04 -24.83 -8.63
C LEU A 148 -1.03 -24.79 -9.80
N PRO A 149 -2.36 -24.83 -9.54
CA PRO A 149 -3.36 -24.66 -10.59
C PRO A 149 -3.24 -23.31 -11.28
N GLU A 150 -3.44 -23.30 -12.60
CA GLU A 150 -3.45 -22.08 -13.39
C GLU A 150 -4.87 -21.52 -13.57
N GLY A 151 -4.96 -20.18 -13.74
CA GLY A 151 -6.18 -19.48 -14.07
C GLY A 151 -6.85 -18.77 -12.91
N ARG A 152 -7.91 -18.01 -13.27
CA ARG A 152 -8.63 -17.09 -12.37
C ARG A 152 -10.09 -17.49 -12.18
N LYS A 153 -10.48 -18.70 -12.60
CA LYS A 153 -11.87 -19.16 -12.57
C LYS A 153 -12.29 -19.82 -11.25
N PHE A 154 -11.36 -19.97 -10.32
CA PHE A 154 -11.60 -20.70 -9.06
C PHE A 154 -12.35 -19.82 -8.04
N HIS A 155 -13.60 -19.57 -8.31
CA HIS A 155 -14.50 -18.71 -7.56
C HIS A 155 -15.87 -19.38 -7.37
N GLY A 156 -16.50 -19.15 -6.23
CA GLY A 156 -17.89 -19.56 -5.96
C GLY A 156 -18.18 -21.03 -6.20
N GLY A 157 -19.02 -21.32 -7.18
CA GLY A 157 -19.44 -22.69 -7.56
C GLY A 157 -18.30 -23.53 -8.12
N GLU A 158 -17.35 -22.91 -8.84
CA GLU A 158 -16.19 -23.59 -9.41
C GLU A 158 -15.34 -24.30 -8.34
N LEU A 159 -15.18 -23.68 -7.16
CA LEU A 159 -14.44 -24.25 -6.03
C LEU A 159 -15.07 -25.54 -5.47
N LYS A 160 -16.31 -25.87 -5.85
CA LYS A 160 -17.01 -27.07 -5.39
C LYS A 160 -16.81 -28.24 -6.36
N LYS A 161 -16.33 -28.01 -7.58
CA LYS A 161 -16.08 -29.04 -8.56
C LYS A 161 -15.00 -30.00 -8.08
N PRO A 162 -15.21 -31.33 -8.19
CA PRO A 162 -14.25 -32.33 -7.70
C PRO A 162 -12.84 -32.17 -8.27
N GLU A 163 -12.73 -31.90 -9.57
CA GLU A 163 -11.46 -31.70 -10.27
C GLU A 163 -10.69 -30.47 -9.77
N VAL A 164 -11.37 -29.35 -9.50
CA VAL A 164 -10.78 -28.14 -8.93
C VAL A 164 -10.28 -28.41 -7.51
N LYS A 165 -11.09 -29.09 -6.72
CA LYS A 165 -10.71 -29.48 -5.37
C LYS A 165 -9.48 -30.38 -5.37
N ALA A 166 -9.46 -31.43 -6.22
CA ALA A 166 -8.32 -32.33 -6.36
C ALA A 166 -7.05 -31.59 -6.81
N ALA A 167 -7.15 -30.65 -7.75
CA ALA A 167 -6.01 -29.85 -8.19
C ALA A 167 -5.40 -29.01 -7.05
N TRP A 168 -6.23 -28.38 -6.22
CA TRP A 168 -5.75 -27.61 -5.06
C TRP A 168 -5.24 -28.50 -3.90
N GLU A 169 -5.76 -29.72 -3.75
CA GLU A 169 -5.25 -30.72 -2.79
C GLU A 169 -3.89 -31.27 -3.21
N ALA A 170 -3.63 -31.38 -4.50
CA ALA A 170 -2.35 -31.85 -5.06
C ALA A 170 -1.23 -30.83 -4.94
N VAL A 171 -1.50 -29.57 -4.62
CA VAL A 171 -0.49 -28.53 -4.45
C VAL A 171 0.46 -28.90 -3.32
N ASP A 172 1.78 -28.85 -3.60
CA ASP A 172 2.81 -29.10 -2.59
C ASP A 172 2.62 -28.17 -1.38
N THR A 173 2.69 -28.75 -0.20
CA THR A 173 2.49 -28.01 1.05
C THR A 173 3.56 -26.92 1.26
N LEU A 174 4.74 -27.08 0.69
CA LEU A 174 5.83 -26.10 0.77
C LEU A 174 5.45 -24.78 0.07
N ALA A 175 4.70 -24.87 -1.02
CA ALA A 175 4.17 -23.68 -1.73
C ALA A 175 3.21 -22.82 -0.89
N LYS A 176 2.70 -23.39 0.22
CA LYS A 176 1.73 -22.73 1.12
C LYS A 176 2.37 -22.17 2.39
N LYS A 177 3.66 -22.45 2.62
CA LYS A 177 4.37 -22.07 3.84
C LYS A 177 4.83 -20.62 3.79
N SER A 178 4.70 -19.95 4.93
CA SER A 178 5.44 -18.74 5.19
C SER A 178 6.87 -19.07 5.58
N ILE A 179 7.82 -18.31 5.09
CA ILE A 179 9.25 -18.56 5.25
C ILE A 179 9.98 -17.33 5.78
N CYS A 180 11.05 -17.56 6.52
CA CYS A 180 12.08 -16.58 6.84
C CYS A 180 13.22 -16.76 5.85
N LEU A 181 13.63 -15.66 5.21
CA LEU A 181 14.77 -15.59 4.31
C LEU A 181 15.85 -14.73 4.95
N ARG A 182 17.13 -15.13 4.87
CA ARG A 182 18.22 -14.32 5.39
C ARG A 182 19.46 -14.34 4.51
N ARG A 183 20.21 -13.23 4.59
CA ARG A 183 21.50 -13.06 3.95
C ARG A 183 22.44 -12.26 4.86
N THR A 184 23.60 -12.82 5.17
CA THR A 184 24.71 -12.10 5.81
C THR A 184 25.61 -11.51 4.72
N PHE A 185 26.09 -10.28 4.91
CA PHE A 185 26.97 -9.61 3.97
C PHE A 185 27.92 -8.64 4.68
N GLN A 186 29.01 -8.28 4.01
CA GLN A 186 30.02 -7.36 4.53
C GLN A 186 29.89 -5.98 3.90
N VAL A 187 30.08 -4.93 4.71
CA VAL A 187 30.09 -3.53 4.29
C VAL A 187 31.40 -2.88 4.66
N GLY A 188 32.06 -2.24 3.67
CA GLY A 188 33.41 -1.71 3.81
C GLY A 188 34.48 -2.81 3.71
N ASP A 189 35.74 -2.43 3.44
CA ASP A 189 36.83 -3.37 3.27
C ASP A 189 37.14 -4.10 4.59
N ALA A 190 36.59 -5.28 4.78
CA ALA A 190 37.18 -6.28 5.64
C ALA A 190 38.29 -6.96 4.84
N THR A 191 39.49 -6.38 4.78
CA THR A 191 40.63 -7.08 4.26
C THR A 191 40.95 -8.27 5.18
N GLU A 192 40.79 -9.48 4.66
CA GLU A 192 41.26 -10.66 5.30
C GLU A 192 42.73 -10.48 5.71
N GLY A 193 43.01 -10.57 7.03
CA GLY A 193 44.32 -10.96 7.56
C GLY A 193 45.49 -10.00 7.45
N GLY A 194 45.35 -8.71 7.16
CA GLY A 194 46.47 -7.77 7.03
C GLY A 194 46.57 -6.73 8.16
N THR A 195 47.79 -6.54 8.71
CA THR A 195 48.12 -5.58 9.78
C THR A 195 48.02 -4.10 9.37
N ASN A 196 47.73 -3.79 8.10
CA ASN A 196 47.50 -2.42 7.57
C ASN A 196 46.01 -2.20 7.29
N ARG A 197 45.21 -1.86 8.32
CA ARG A 197 43.85 -1.41 8.18
C ARG A 197 43.85 -0.01 7.50
N LYS A 198 43.60 0.06 6.19
CA LYS A 198 43.13 1.30 5.58
C LYS A 198 41.82 1.70 6.27
N PRO A 199 41.57 3.00 6.54
CA PRO A 199 40.26 3.42 7.02
C PRO A 199 39.24 2.96 5.98
N GLY A 200 38.26 2.13 6.39
CA GLY A 200 37.24 1.66 5.47
C GLY A 200 36.37 2.82 4.98
N LYS A 201 35.81 2.65 3.81
CA LYS A 201 34.99 3.63 3.12
C LYS A 201 33.78 4.05 3.96
N LYS A 202 33.51 5.33 4.02
CA LYS A 202 32.31 5.85 4.69
C LYS A 202 31.10 5.65 3.78
N ILE A 203 30.02 5.08 4.33
CA ILE A 203 28.72 4.99 3.67
C ILE A 203 28.15 6.40 3.60
N VAL A 204 27.66 6.81 2.43
CA VAL A 204 27.00 8.10 2.24
C VAL A 204 25.51 7.95 1.94
N GLU A 205 25.14 6.85 1.30
CA GLU A 205 23.75 6.54 0.97
C GLU A 205 23.59 5.04 0.75
N ALA A 206 22.47 4.48 1.23
CA ALA A 206 22.12 3.11 0.95
C ALA A 206 20.63 2.96 0.69
N THR A 207 20.29 2.35 -0.44
CA THR A 207 18.91 2.17 -0.89
C THR A 207 18.61 0.70 -1.09
N ALA A 208 17.57 0.18 -0.41
CA ALA A 208 17.07 -1.17 -0.61
C ALA A 208 15.80 -1.16 -1.46
N TYR A 209 15.76 -2.04 -2.45
CA TYR A 209 14.62 -2.35 -3.29
C TYR A 209 14.12 -3.75 -2.93
N VAL A 210 12.84 -3.86 -2.57
CA VAL A 210 12.27 -5.11 -2.07
C VAL A 210 10.96 -5.41 -2.76
N CYS A 211 10.87 -6.56 -3.41
CA CYS A 211 9.64 -7.09 -3.97
C CYS A 211 9.38 -8.48 -3.37
N GLY A 212 8.52 -8.57 -2.37
CA GLY A 212 8.03 -9.82 -1.82
C GLY A 212 6.69 -10.19 -2.44
N LEU A 213 6.66 -11.24 -3.22
CA LEU A 213 5.44 -11.75 -3.82
C LEU A 213 4.75 -12.70 -2.85
N GLY A 214 3.67 -12.27 -2.40
CA GLY A 214 2.88 -12.36 -1.22
C GLY A 214 2.97 -11.06 -0.43
N PHE A 215 2.98 -11.13 0.87
CA PHE A 215 3.30 -9.98 1.74
C PHE A 215 4.60 -10.26 2.48
N TYR A 216 5.35 -9.22 2.81
CA TYR A 216 6.62 -9.39 3.51
C TYR A 216 6.80 -8.40 4.66
N GLU A 217 7.65 -8.77 5.61
CA GLU A 217 8.30 -7.85 6.54
C GLU A 217 9.81 -7.87 6.28
N PHE A 218 10.39 -6.68 6.11
CA PHE A 218 11.83 -6.51 5.92
C PHE A 218 12.48 -6.07 7.21
N SER A 219 13.60 -6.69 7.54
CA SER A 219 14.47 -6.30 8.65
C SER A 219 15.92 -6.19 8.23
N LEU A 220 16.63 -5.23 8.82
CA LEU A 220 18.08 -5.06 8.68
C LEU A 220 18.69 -5.02 10.08
N ASN A 221 19.66 -5.91 10.32
CA ASN A 221 20.34 -6.06 11.62
C ASN A 221 19.38 -6.23 12.80
N GLY A 222 18.30 -6.98 12.61
CA GLY A 222 17.30 -7.27 13.64
C GLY A 222 16.24 -6.19 13.85
N LYS A 223 16.26 -5.09 13.10
CA LYS A 223 15.26 -4.01 13.17
C LYS A 223 14.36 -4.02 11.94
N LYS A 224 13.03 -3.96 12.13
CA LYS A 224 12.07 -3.79 11.01
C LYS A 224 12.39 -2.49 10.27
N VAL A 225 12.41 -2.55 8.95
CA VAL A 225 12.59 -1.42 8.05
C VAL A 225 11.23 -0.92 7.61
N GLY A 226 10.98 0.37 7.86
CA GLY A 226 9.68 0.97 7.60
C GLY A 226 8.60 0.54 8.59
N ASN A 227 7.38 0.99 8.34
CA ASN A 227 6.20 0.73 9.20
C ASN A 227 4.99 0.28 8.38
N SER A 228 5.24 -0.26 7.20
CA SER A 228 4.21 -0.78 6.31
C SER A 228 3.67 -2.12 6.82
N GLU A 229 2.37 -2.31 6.63
CA GLU A 229 1.70 -3.59 6.73
C GLU A 229 1.31 -4.04 5.32
N PHE A 230 1.29 -5.35 5.07
CA PHE A 230 0.88 -5.95 3.79
C PHE A 230 1.65 -5.42 2.56
N ALA A 231 2.95 -5.17 2.72
CA ALA A 231 3.83 -4.75 1.63
C ALA A 231 4.23 -5.93 0.73
N PRO A 232 4.40 -5.69 -0.59
CA PRO A 232 3.99 -4.52 -1.33
C PRO A 232 2.47 -4.49 -1.51
N LEU A 233 1.92 -3.35 -1.93
CA LEU A 233 0.51 -3.29 -2.33
C LEU A 233 0.24 -4.28 -3.46
N TRP A 234 -0.91 -4.94 -3.43
CA TRP A 234 -1.26 -5.96 -4.40
C TRP A 234 -1.80 -5.38 -5.72
N SER A 235 -1.60 -6.11 -6.80
CA SER A 235 -1.88 -5.71 -8.17
C SER A 235 -2.33 -6.92 -8.99
N ASP A 236 -2.56 -6.76 -10.28
CA ASP A 236 -2.57 -7.88 -11.21
C ASP A 236 -1.14 -8.35 -11.48
N TYR A 237 -0.71 -9.40 -10.79
CA TYR A 237 0.68 -9.90 -10.86
C TYR A 237 1.07 -10.48 -12.22
N ASP A 238 0.12 -10.73 -13.12
CA ASP A 238 0.43 -11.08 -14.51
C ASP A 238 0.70 -9.85 -15.40
N LYS A 239 0.43 -8.63 -14.88
CA LYS A 239 0.57 -7.36 -15.60
C LYS A 239 1.56 -6.41 -14.93
N THR A 240 1.40 -6.19 -13.64
CA THR A 240 2.21 -5.27 -12.84
C THR A 240 2.62 -5.93 -11.52
N VAL A 241 3.88 -5.76 -11.16
CA VAL A 241 4.47 -6.22 -9.90
C VAL A 241 5.13 -5.04 -9.21
N TYR A 242 4.71 -4.73 -7.97
CA TYR A 242 5.26 -3.60 -7.24
C TYR A 242 6.46 -3.98 -6.38
N TYR A 243 7.47 -3.11 -6.34
CA TYR A 243 8.53 -3.14 -5.36
C TYR A 243 8.49 -1.88 -4.48
N ASN A 244 9.00 -2.01 -3.26
CA ASN A 244 9.18 -0.89 -2.34
C ASN A 244 10.63 -0.43 -2.32
N THR A 245 10.85 0.87 -2.11
CA THR A 245 12.16 1.50 -2.00
C THR A 245 12.34 2.03 -0.59
N TYR A 246 13.47 1.71 0.06
CA TYR A 246 13.78 2.12 1.42
C TYR A 246 15.15 2.78 1.48
N ASP A 247 15.24 3.95 2.11
CA ASP A 247 16.51 4.47 2.57
C ASP A 247 16.89 3.73 3.87
N VAL A 248 18.03 3.03 3.81
CA VAL A 248 18.54 2.22 4.92
C VAL A 248 19.93 2.67 5.38
N THR A 249 20.34 3.88 4.99
CA THR A 249 21.66 4.44 5.26
C THR A 249 22.03 4.35 6.74
N GLU A 250 21.15 4.82 7.61
CA GLU A 250 21.38 4.86 9.06
C GLU A 250 21.30 3.49 9.76
N GLN A 251 20.80 2.47 9.06
CA GLN A 251 20.62 1.13 9.64
C GLN A 251 21.78 0.19 9.33
N LEU A 252 22.59 0.56 8.33
CA LEU A 252 23.81 -0.17 8.00
C LEU A 252 24.93 0.17 8.96
N ARG A 253 25.78 -0.80 9.17
CA ARG A 253 27.01 -0.63 9.92
C ARG A 253 28.19 -1.17 9.12
N ARG A 254 29.34 -0.71 9.47
CA ARG A 254 30.59 -1.24 8.94
C ARG A 254 30.82 -2.68 9.42
N GLY A 255 31.34 -3.54 8.56
CA GLY A 255 31.52 -4.97 8.84
C GLY A 255 30.29 -5.78 8.51
N GLU A 256 30.03 -6.81 9.28
CA GLU A 256 28.92 -7.73 9.04
C GLU A 256 27.55 -7.09 9.23
N ASN A 257 26.66 -7.35 8.29
CA ASN A 257 25.25 -6.95 8.30
C ASN A 257 24.37 -8.15 7.90
N VAL A 258 23.09 -8.10 8.27
CA VAL A 258 22.12 -9.15 7.98
C VAL A 258 20.82 -8.56 7.46
N VAL A 259 20.40 -9.02 6.29
CA VAL A 259 19.03 -8.86 5.81
C VAL A 259 18.20 -10.04 6.28
N GLY A 260 17.02 -9.76 6.82
CA GLY A 260 15.99 -10.75 7.16
C GLY A 260 14.66 -10.38 6.52
N ILE A 261 14.03 -11.33 5.83
CA ILE A 261 12.69 -11.16 5.23
C ILE A 261 11.77 -12.26 5.76
N LEU A 262 10.67 -11.87 6.38
CA LEU A 262 9.55 -12.75 6.65
C LEU A 262 8.56 -12.64 5.49
N LEU A 263 8.23 -13.74 4.83
CA LEU A 263 7.44 -13.76 3.59
C LEU A 263 6.22 -14.66 3.74
N GLY A 264 5.03 -14.15 3.41
CA GLY A 264 3.75 -14.85 3.45
C GLY A 264 3.08 -14.98 2.08
N ASN A 265 1.81 -15.38 2.07
CA ASN A 265 1.07 -15.67 0.83
C ASN A 265 0.40 -14.43 0.21
N GLY A 266 -0.15 -13.52 1.02
CA GLY A 266 -0.88 -12.34 0.58
C GLY A 266 -1.97 -12.62 -0.46
N PHE A 267 -2.10 -11.72 -1.44
CA PHE A 267 -2.95 -11.92 -2.62
C PHE A 267 -2.22 -12.64 -3.78
N TYR A 268 -0.91 -12.83 -3.70
CA TYR A 268 -0.14 -13.54 -4.71
C TYR A 268 -0.43 -15.05 -4.72
N ASN A 269 -0.74 -15.62 -3.56
CA ASN A 269 -1.00 -17.04 -3.39
C ASN A 269 -2.19 -17.29 -2.45
N VAL A 270 -3.40 -17.08 -2.94
CA VAL A 270 -4.63 -17.30 -2.19
C VAL A 270 -5.04 -18.76 -2.26
N GLN A 271 -4.54 -19.55 -1.31
CA GLN A 271 -4.66 -21.00 -1.32
C GLN A 271 -5.93 -21.54 -0.65
N GLY A 272 -6.77 -20.69 -0.05
CA GLY A 272 -7.97 -21.12 0.67
C GLY A 272 -7.64 -21.71 2.04
N GLY A 273 -8.40 -22.72 2.44
CA GLY A 273 -8.25 -23.44 3.73
C GLY A 273 -9.47 -23.26 4.63
N ARG A 274 -9.77 -22.04 5.06
CA ARG A 274 -10.95 -21.70 5.89
C ARG A 274 -12.06 -21.12 5.02
N TYR A 275 -12.15 -19.80 4.89
CA TYR A 275 -13.10 -19.18 3.98
C TYR A 275 -12.59 -19.24 2.53
N ARG A 276 -13.53 -19.43 1.59
CA ARG A 276 -13.24 -19.60 0.17
C ARG A 276 -14.10 -18.66 -0.67
N LYS A 277 -13.71 -17.38 -0.77
CA LYS A 277 -14.27 -16.49 -1.80
C LYS A 277 -13.72 -16.89 -3.16
N LEU A 278 -12.41 -16.98 -3.24
CA LEU A 278 -11.66 -17.41 -4.41
C LEU A 278 -10.42 -18.21 -3.98
N GLN A 279 -9.88 -18.99 -4.89
CA GLN A 279 -8.53 -19.55 -4.83
C GLN A 279 -7.81 -19.14 -6.10
N ILE A 280 -6.63 -18.55 -5.96
CA ILE A 280 -5.81 -18.07 -7.07
C ILE A 280 -4.35 -18.13 -6.65
N SER A 281 -3.47 -18.55 -7.56
CA SER A 281 -2.04 -18.49 -7.35
C SER A 281 -1.32 -18.01 -8.58
N PHE A 282 -0.51 -16.98 -8.41
CA PHE A 282 0.44 -16.50 -9.40
C PHE A 282 1.81 -17.17 -9.24
N GLY A 283 2.05 -17.83 -8.11
CA GLY A 283 3.25 -18.56 -7.76
C GLY A 283 3.36 -18.81 -6.27
N PRO A 284 4.33 -19.63 -5.80
CA PRO A 284 4.66 -19.73 -4.38
C PRO A 284 5.28 -18.41 -3.90
N PRO A 285 5.29 -18.13 -2.57
CA PRO A 285 5.95 -16.95 -2.03
C PRO A 285 7.38 -16.78 -2.55
N THR A 286 7.69 -15.64 -3.12
CA THR A 286 8.91 -15.37 -3.89
C THR A 286 9.44 -13.97 -3.58
N LEU A 287 10.77 -13.81 -3.52
CA LEU A 287 11.46 -12.57 -3.20
C LEU A 287 12.39 -12.14 -4.34
N LEU A 288 12.37 -10.84 -4.66
CA LEU A 288 13.46 -10.14 -5.32
C LEU A 288 13.98 -9.05 -4.37
N PHE A 289 15.27 -8.98 -4.18
CA PHE A 289 15.93 -8.03 -3.30
C PHE A 289 17.19 -7.45 -3.94
N GLU A 290 17.36 -6.14 -3.81
CA GLU A 290 18.59 -5.45 -4.18
C GLU A 290 18.86 -4.33 -3.16
N LEU A 291 20.10 -4.23 -2.69
CA LEU A 291 20.58 -3.16 -1.81
C LEU A 291 21.81 -2.54 -2.43
N VAL A 292 21.72 -1.27 -2.80
CA VAL A 292 22.84 -0.49 -3.33
C VAL A 292 23.41 0.38 -2.20
N ILE A 293 24.70 0.27 -1.95
CA ILE A 293 25.43 1.00 -0.91
C ILE A 293 26.48 1.87 -1.58
N ASN A 294 26.36 3.16 -1.45
CA ASN A 294 27.26 4.16 -2.01
C ASN A 294 28.22 4.69 -0.97
N TYR A 295 29.49 4.83 -1.36
CA TYR A 295 30.57 5.28 -0.49
C TYR A 295 31.10 6.66 -0.89
N GLU A 296 31.76 7.36 0.06
CA GLU A 296 32.31 8.71 -0.12
C GLU A 296 33.37 8.83 -1.24
N ASP A 297 33.98 7.71 -1.63
CA ASP A 297 34.94 7.66 -2.73
C ASP A 297 34.29 7.48 -4.12
N GLY A 298 32.96 7.52 -4.19
CA GLY A 298 32.17 7.35 -5.42
C GLY A 298 32.01 5.90 -5.87
N THR A 299 32.53 4.93 -5.12
CA THR A 299 32.29 3.51 -5.40
C THR A 299 30.99 3.04 -4.81
N CYS A 300 30.44 1.92 -5.32
CA CYS A 300 29.26 1.29 -4.76
C CYS A 300 29.45 -0.21 -4.55
N THR A 301 28.65 -0.76 -3.65
CA THR A 301 28.50 -2.21 -3.45
C THR A 301 27.05 -2.57 -3.58
N THR A 302 26.73 -3.63 -4.31
CA THR A 302 25.37 -4.15 -4.43
C THR A 302 25.27 -5.51 -3.75
N VAL A 303 24.27 -5.67 -2.89
CA VAL A 303 23.84 -6.93 -2.30
C VAL A 303 22.49 -7.29 -2.90
N HIS A 304 22.38 -8.46 -3.49
CA HIS A 304 21.16 -8.88 -4.18
C HIS A 304 20.70 -10.28 -3.79
N SER A 305 19.46 -10.61 -4.13
CA SER A 305 18.95 -11.98 -3.97
C SER A 305 19.63 -12.91 -4.96
N ASP A 306 20.21 -13.98 -4.45
CA ASP A 306 20.99 -15.00 -5.18
C ASP A 306 21.02 -16.35 -4.41
N ASN A 307 21.77 -17.31 -4.92
CA ASN A 307 21.96 -18.62 -4.31
C ASN A 307 22.64 -18.60 -2.92
N ASN A 308 23.18 -17.47 -2.49
CA ASN A 308 23.80 -17.35 -1.17
C ASN A 308 22.80 -17.04 -0.06
N TRP A 309 21.53 -16.86 -0.40
CA TRP A 309 20.47 -16.72 0.58
C TRP A 309 20.05 -18.07 1.13
N LYS A 310 19.58 -18.06 2.36
CA LYS A 310 19.01 -19.23 3.02
C LYS A 310 17.60 -18.96 3.49
N TYR A 311 16.80 -20.02 3.65
CA TYR A 311 15.48 -19.94 4.23
C TYR A 311 15.24 -21.01 5.28
N ASP A 312 14.31 -20.73 6.19
CA ASP A 312 13.67 -21.73 7.03
C ASP A 312 12.18 -21.36 7.23
N PHE A 313 11.42 -22.31 7.78
CA PHE A 313 10.00 -22.07 8.02
C PHE A 313 9.79 -21.05 9.11
N SER A 314 8.88 -20.12 8.85
CA SER A 314 8.49 -19.12 9.83
C SER A 314 7.58 -19.70 10.91
N PRO A 315 7.42 -19.00 12.04
CA PRO A 315 6.39 -19.31 13.03
C PRO A 315 4.95 -19.22 12.52
N VAL A 316 4.70 -18.54 11.39
CA VAL A 316 3.38 -18.46 10.74
C VAL A 316 3.09 -19.81 10.07
N THR A 317 2.26 -20.62 10.69
CA THR A 317 1.96 -21.99 10.24
C THR A 317 0.81 -22.06 9.24
N PHE A 318 -0.06 -21.05 9.24
CA PHE A 318 -1.13 -20.83 8.28
C PHE A 318 -1.29 -19.33 8.05
N ASN A 319 -1.45 -18.91 6.80
CA ASN A 319 -1.88 -17.56 6.47
C ASN A 319 -2.67 -17.55 5.15
N CYS A 320 -3.80 -16.87 5.17
CA CYS A 320 -4.64 -16.64 4.00
C CYS A 320 -5.40 -15.33 4.21
N ILE A 321 -5.36 -14.45 3.22
CA ILE A 321 -6.02 -13.14 3.31
C ILE A 321 -7.51 -13.22 3.64
N TYR A 322 -8.16 -14.31 3.28
CA TYR A 322 -9.58 -14.56 3.60
C TYR A 322 -9.81 -15.44 4.83
N GLY A 323 -8.81 -16.17 5.30
CA GLY A 323 -8.98 -17.17 6.36
C GLY A 323 -8.37 -16.79 7.70
N GLY A 324 -7.53 -15.78 7.74
CA GLY A 324 -6.78 -15.39 8.95
C GLY A 324 -5.36 -15.96 8.99
N GLU A 325 -4.83 -16.12 10.20
CA GLU A 325 -3.44 -16.53 10.41
C GLU A 325 -3.29 -17.37 11.67
N ASP A 326 -2.43 -18.39 11.63
CA ASP A 326 -1.98 -19.15 12.77
C ASP A 326 -0.49 -18.95 12.99
N TYR A 327 -0.14 -18.67 14.22
CA TYR A 327 1.23 -18.45 14.65
C TYR A 327 1.62 -19.38 15.78
N ASP A 328 2.72 -20.08 15.64
CA ASP A 328 3.26 -20.97 16.68
C ASP A 328 4.57 -20.37 17.24
N ALA A 329 4.48 -19.63 18.33
CA ALA A 329 5.63 -18.96 18.94
C ALA A 329 6.73 -19.94 19.42
N ARG A 330 6.42 -21.23 19.59
CA ARG A 330 7.42 -22.27 19.93
C ARG A 330 8.43 -22.50 18.81
N ARG A 331 8.10 -22.06 17.57
CA ARG A 331 8.93 -22.14 16.37
C ARG A 331 9.79 -20.91 16.13
N GLU A 332 9.67 -19.89 16.98
CA GLU A 332 10.49 -18.70 16.87
C GLU A 332 11.97 -19.06 17.03
N GLN A 333 12.78 -18.63 16.08
CA GLN A 333 14.23 -18.72 16.13
C GLN A 333 14.76 -17.35 16.57
N LYS A 334 14.99 -17.18 17.87
CA LYS A 334 15.40 -15.89 18.45
C LYS A 334 16.67 -15.38 17.77
N GLY A 335 16.61 -14.14 17.27
CA GLY A 335 17.73 -13.49 16.62
C GLY A 335 18.00 -13.94 15.19
N TRP A 336 17.07 -14.66 14.54
CA TRP A 336 17.26 -15.19 13.17
C TRP A 336 17.63 -14.11 12.14
N ASN A 337 17.23 -12.87 12.35
CA ASN A 337 17.51 -11.71 11.51
C ASN A 337 18.62 -10.79 12.10
N GLN A 338 19.42 -11.32 13.05
CA GLN A 338 20.52 -10.62 13.70
C GLN A 338 21.86 -11.24 13.29
N ILE A 339 22.92 -10.46 13.50
CA ILE A 339 24.30 -10.92 13.31
C ILE A 339 24.64 -11.96 14.37
N GLY A 340 25.50 -12.94 13.98
CA GLY A 340 25.94 -14.02 14.86
C GLY A 340 24.91 -15.15 15.05
N PHE A 341 23.78 -15.11 14.36
CA PHE A 341 22.85 -16.24 14.37
C PHE A 341 23.41 -17.40 13.55
N ASP A 342 23.39 -18.62 14.12
CA ASP A 342 23.78 -19.83 13.42
C ASP A 342 22.69 -20.32 12.48
N ASP A 343 22.88 -20.08 11.19
CA ASP A 343 22.00 -20.54 10.11
C ASP A 343 22.52 -21.76 9.36
N SER A 344 23.44 -22.51 9.95
CA SER A 344 24.05 -23.70 9.33
C SER A 344 23.03 -24.78 8.95
N HIS A 345 21.93 -24.86 9.72
CA HIS A 345 20.82 -25.79 9.52
C HIS A 345 19.74 -25.28 8.55
N TRP A 346 19.81 -23.98 8.12
CA TRP A 346 18.88 -23.42 7.16
C TRP A 346 19.10 -23.97 5.76
N ARG A 347 18.05 -24.04 4.98
CA ARG A 347 18.03 -24.57 3.61
C ARG A 347 18.50 -23.52 2.62
N PRO A 348 19.21 -23.90 1.55
CA PRO A 348 19.47 -22.99 0.44
C PRO A 348 18.15 -22.63 -0.24
N VAL A 349 18.07 -21.39 -0.71
CA VAL A 349 16.93 -20.94 -1.54
C VAL A 349 16.94 -21.62 -2.90
N VAL A 350 15.77 -21.61 -3.55
CA VAL A 350 15.60 -22.08 -4.94
C VAL A 350 15.38 -20.85 -5.82
N ILE A 351 16.10 -20.81 -6.94
CA ILE A 351 15.89 -19.78 -7.96
C ILE A 351 14.51 -19.99 -8.59
N GLN A 352 13.74 -18.92 -8.67
CA GLN A 352 12.39 -18.88 -9.21
C GLN A 352 12.38 -18.30 -10.62
N GLU A 353 11.35 -18.64 -11.38
CA GLU A 353 11.02 -17.87 -12.58
C GLU A 353 10.47 -16.49 -12.19
N ALA A 354 10.80 -15.49 -13.01
CA ALA A 354 10.23 -14.16 -12.84
C ALA A 354 8.70 -14.19 -13.02
N PRO A 355 7.94 -13.37 -12.29
CA PRO A 355 6.53 -13.19 -12.57
C PRO A 355 6.33 -12.59 -13.97
N LYS A 356 5.15 -12.79 -14.56
CA LYS A 356 4.83 -12.27 -15.90
C LYS A 356 4.72 -10.75 -15.92
N GLY A 357 4.32 -10.16 -14.79
CA GLY A 357 4.07 -8.72 -14.68
C GLY A 357 5.33 -7.87 -14.72
N ILE A 358 5.20 -6.66 -15.23
CA ILE A 358 6.28 -5.67 -15.28
C ILE A 358 6.56 -5.15 -13.87
N LEU A 359 7.82 -5.17 -13.47
CA LEU A 359 8.27 -4.65 -12.19
C LEU A 359 8.22 -3.12 -12.19
N ARG A 360 7.49 -2.53 -11.24
CA ARG A 360 7.29 -1.09 -11.09
C ARG A 360 7.48 -0.64 -9.64
N PRO A 361 7.94 0.60 -9.39
CA PRO A 361 7.90 1.14 -8.03
C PRO A 361 6.46 1.26 -7.54
N GLN A 362 6.22 0.94 -6.28
CA GLN A 362 4.95 1.24 -5.64
C GLN A 362 4.79 2.75 -5.52
N MET A 363 3.76 3.30 -6.13
CA MET A 363 3.49 4.74 -6.12
C MET A 363 2.60 5.15 -4.94
N ALA A 364 1.52 4.39 -4.68
CA ALA A 364 0.60 4.69 -3.60
C ALA A 364 1.27 4.58 -2.23
N ALA A 365 0.82 5.41 -1.30
CA ALA A 365 1.27 5.34 0.09
C ALA A 365 1.02 3.94 0.67
N PRO A 366 1.88 3.47 1.60
CA PRO A 366 1.72 2.14 2.18
C PRO A 366 0.50 2.05 3.10
N VAL A 367 -0.03 0.85 3.23
CA VAL A 367 -0.95 0.51 4.32
C VAL A 367 -0.18 0.45 5.63
N LYS A 368 -0.73 1.05 6.69
CA LYS A 368 -0.11 1.12 8.02
C LYS A 368 -1.14 0.88 9.12
N ILE A 369 -0.67 0.58 10.32
CA ILE A 369 -1.50 0.75 11.52
C ILE A 369 -1.64 2.25 11.76
N MET A 370 -2.83 2.79 11.50
CA MET A 370 -3.10 4.22 11.57
C MET A 370 -3.74 4.65 12.89
N GLU A 371 -4.56 3.79 13.47
CA GLU A 371 -5.26 4.04 14.72
C GLU A 371 -5.30 2.76 15.56
N ARG A 372 -5.44 2.91 16.90
CA ARG A 372 -5.60 1.80 17.84
C ARG A 372 -6.81 2.07 18.72
N TYR A 373 -7.57 1.05 19.03
CA TYR A 373 -8.77 1.14 19.88
C TYR A 373 -8.67 0.14 21.01
N ASP A 374 -9.01 0.62 22.21
CA ASP A 374 -9.06 -0.16 23.43
C ASP A 374 -10.43 -0.79 23.64
N ILE A 375 -10.49 -1.78 24.53
CA ILE A 375 -11.72 -2.47 24.91
C ILE A 375 -12.69 -1.47 25.54
N GLN A 376 -13.94 -1.49 25.06
CA GLN A 376 -15.04 -0.72 25.64
C GLN A 376 -15.92 -1.58 26.55
N LYS A 377 -16.09 -2.87 26.25
CA LYS A 377 -16.93 -3.78 27.04
C LYS A 377 -16.42 -5.21 26.92
N VAL A 378 -16.52 -5.95 28.02
CA VAL A 378 -16.26 -7.39 28.10
C VAL A 378 -17.55 -8.11 28.46
N THR A 379 -17.91 -9.15 27.70
CA THR A 379 -19.10 -9.97 27.93
C THR A 379 -18.69 -11.43 27.97
N LYS A 380 -18.96 -12.13 29.08
CA LYS A 380 -18.75 -13.58 29.19
C LYS A 380 -19.85 -14.31 28.40
N LEU A 381 -19.44 -15.30 27.61
CA LEU A 381 -20.39 -16.11 26.85
C LEU A 381 -21.02 -17.22 27.72
N ASN A 382 -22.29 -17.46 27.51
CA ASN A 382 -22.93 -18.68 27.96
C ASN A 382 -22.76 -19.76 26.89
N VAL A 383 -21.82 -20.69 27.12
CA VAL A 383 -21.39 -21.67 26.11
C VAL A 383 -22.48 -22.66 25.74
N GLU A 384 -23.37 -23.03 26.66
CA GLU A 384 -24.48 -23.92 26.38
C GLU A 384 -25.48 -23.30 25.39
N GLN A 385 -25.77 -22.02 25.55
CA GLN A 385 -26.61 -21.27 24.61
C GLN A 385 -25.93 -21.11 23.25
N VAL A 386 -24.64 -20.77 23.23
CA VAL A 386 -23.86 -20.59 21.97
C VAL A 386 -23.74 -21.93 21.24
N ALA A 387 -23.51 -23.04 21.91
CA ALA A 387 -23.41 -24.36 21.30
C ALA A 387 -24.72 -24.77 20.61
N SER A 388 -25.87 -24.40 21.16
CA SER A 388 -27.19 -24.69 20.57
C SER A 388 -27.48 -23.81 19.34
N ALA A 389 -26.95 -22.60 19.31
CA ALA A 389 -27.19 -21.62 18.24
C ALA A 389 -26.14 -21.66 17.10
N SER A 390 -25.00 -22.31 17.32
CA SER A 390 -23.88 -22.34 16.34
C SER A 390 -24.17 -23.30 15.17
N VAL A 391 -25.08 -22.91 14.30
CA VAL A 391 -25.39 -23.60 13.03
C VAL A 391 -24.22 -23.65 12.05
N SER A 392 -23.05 -23.10 12.41
CA SER A 392 -22.09 -22.74 11.36
C SER A 392 -20.63 -23.16 11.55
N THR A 393 -20.24 -23.66 12.68
CA THR A 393 -18.89 -24.21 12.85
C THR A 393 -18.96 -25.56 13.56
N LYS A 394 -18.29 -26.56 13.02
CA LYS A 394 -18.00 -27.83 13.69
C LYS A 394 -17.07 -27.68 14.89
N ARG A 395 -16.97 -26.46 15.42
CA ARG A 395 -16.04 -26.08 16.48
C ARG A 395 -16.80 -25.97 17.80
N THR A 396 -16.35 -26.69 18.79
CA THR A 396 -16.82 -26.54 20.16
C THR A 396 -16.29 -25.23 20.72
N VAL A 397 -17.19 -24.38 21.24
CA VAL A 397 -16.80 -23.12 21.90
C VAL A 397 -16.15 -23.44 23.23
N ASP A 398 -15.04 -22.78 23.54
CA ASP A 398 -14.35 -22.95 24.83
C ASP A 398 -15.21 -22.39 25.96
N PRO A 399 -15.40 -23.16 27.08
CA PRO A 399 -16.17 -22.71 28.24
C PRO A 399 -15.69 -21.40 28.87
N SER A 400 -14.44 -21.02 28.64
CA SER A 400 -13.86 -19.76 29.12
C SER A 400 -14.05 -18.58 28.16
N ALA A 401 -14.74 -18.78 27.03
CA ALA A 401 -14.88 -17.77 26.00
C ALA A 401 -15.59 -16.51 26.48
N PHE A 402 -15.10 -15.37 26.01
CA PHE A 402 -15.70 -14.07 26.21
C PHE A 402 -15.61 -13.22 24.96
N VAL A 403 -16.48 -12.22 24.85
CA VAL A 403 -16.50 -11.27 23.71
C VAL A 403 -16.12 -9.90 24.19
N LEU A 404 -15.25 -9.26 23.42
CA LEU A 404 -14.82 -7.88 23.59
C LEU A 404 -15.54 -7.01 22.54
N ASP A 405 -16.16 -5.92 22.97
CA ASP A 405 -16.60 -4.84 22.12
C ASP A 405 -15.50 -3.77 22.10
N MET A 406 -14.92 -3.53 20.93
CA MET A 406 -13.87 -2.53 20.73
C MET A 406 -14.45 -1.13 20.45
N GLY A 407 -15.78 -0.98 20.43
CA GLY A 407 -16.49 0.29 20.28
C GLY A 407 -16.56 0.83 18.85
N GLN A 408 -15.67 0.40 17.96
CA GLN A 408 -15.58 0.88 16.58
C GLN A 408 -15.47 -0.28 15.60
N ASN A 409 -16.34 -0.31 14.57
CA ASN A 409 -16.14 -1.18 13.42
C ASN A 409 -15.01 -0.64 12.53
N LEU A 410 -14.07 -1.50 12.15
CA LEU A 410 -12.85 -1.12 11.42
C LEU A 410 -12.29 -2.29 10.61
N ALA A 411 -11.44 -1.98 9.63
CA ALA A 411 -10.62 -2.97 8.93
C ALA A 411 -9.25 -3.12 9.59
N GLY A 412 -8.88 -4.32 9.98
CA GLY A 412 -7.58 -4.52 10.62
C GLY A 412 -7.45 -5.87 11.31
N PHE A 413 -6.73 -5.86 12.40
CA PHE A 413 -6.45 -7.06 13.20
C PHE A 413 -6.29 -6.73 14.68
N PRO A 414 -6.48 -7.71 15.59
CA PRO A 414 -6.16 -7.55 17.01
C PRO A 414 -4.65 -7.67 17.25
N GLU A 415 -4.11 -6.83 18.14
CA GLU A 415 -2.81 -7.01 18.77
C GLU A 415 -3.04 -7.42 20.21
N ILE A 416 -2.45 -8.56 20.61
CA ILE A 416 -2.65 -9.16 21.95
C ILE A 416 -1.34 -9.20 22.73
N THR A 417 -1.45 -9.07 24.05
CA THR A 417 -0.44 -9.53 25.00
C THR A 417 -1.07 -10.60 25.88
N VAL A 418 -0.48 -11.77 25.87
CA VAL A 418 -1.00 -12.97 26.58
C VAL A 418 0.06 -13.59 27.48
N ARG A 419 -0.40 -14.32 28.48
CA ARG A 419 0.46 -15.11 29.36
C ARG A 419 -0.19 -16.49 29.58
N GLY A 420 0.59 -17.54 29.45
CA GLY A 420 0.08 -18.88 29.65
C GLY A 420 1.18 -19.94 29.60
N LYS A 421 0.77 -21.20 29.51
CA LYS A 421 1.68 -22.34 29.44
C LYS A 421 2.17 -22.57 27.98
N ARG A 422 3.36 -23.14 27.84
CA ARG A 422 3.89 -23.55 26.55
C ARG A 422 2.92 -24.48 25.82
N GLY A 423 2.60 -24.16 24.57
CA GLY A 423 1.67 -24.91 23.74
C GLY A 423 0.19 -24.57 23.96
N GLN A 424 -0.14 -23.73 24.93
CA GLN A 424 -1.51 -23.20 25.11
C GLN A 424 -1.85 -22.33 23.91
N LYS A 425 -3.11 -22.41 23.45
CA LYS A 425 -3.60 -21.67 22.29
C LYS A 425 -4.54 -20.55 22.71
N VAL A 426 -4.44 -19.42 22.02
CA VAL A 426 -5.41 -18.34 22.02
C VAL A 426 -6.04 -18.28 20.66
N THR A 427 -7.37 -18.30 20.61
CA THR A 427 -8.11 -18.09 19.36
C THR A 427 -8.86 -16.78 19.43
N LEU A 428 -8.75 -15.98 18.38
CA LEU A 428 -9.40 -14.68 18.22
C LEU A 428 -10.33 -14.76 17.02
N ILE A 429 -11.64 -14.82 17.27
CA ILE A 429 -12.67 -14.80 16.23
C ILE A 429 -13.16 -13.35 16.14
N VAL A 430 -13.04 -12.74 14.98
CA VAL A 430 -13.38 -11.32 14.74
C VAL A 430 -14.66 -11.21 13.96
N ALA A 431 -15.54 -10.26 14.30
CA ALA A 431 -16.82 -10.05 13.61
C ALA A 431 -17.33 -8.61 13.71
N GLU A 432 -18.14 -8.19 12.75
CA GLU A 432 -18.83 -6.90 12.75
C GLU A 432 -20.12 -6.93 13.60
N ALA A 433 -20.71 -8.10 13.76
CA ALA A 433 -21.97 -8.29 14.48
C ALA A 433 -21.89 -9.48 15.45
N LEU A 434 -22.84 -9.52 16.37
CA LEU A 434 -23.02 -10.63 17.30
C LEU A 434 -24.27 -11.46 16.91
N THR A 435 -24.31 -12.70 17.37
CA THR A 435 -25.55 -13.51 17.40
C THR A 435 -26.46 -13.01 18.51
N GLU A 436 -27.69 -13.53 18.58
CA GLU A 436 -28.63 -13.24 19.69
C GLU A 436 -28.06 -13.68 21.04
N GLU A 437 -27.23 -14.72 21.04
CA GLU A 437 -26.57 -15.26 22.23
C GLU A 437 -25.26 -14.49 22.58
N GLY A 438 -24.92 -13.50 21.81
CA GLY A 438 -23.77 -12.61 22.05
C GLY A 438 -22.43 -13.12 21.50
N ALA A 439 -22.38 -14.20 20.74
CA ALA A 439 -21.17 -14.69 20.10
C ALA A 439 -20.86 -13.93 18.80
N CYS A 440 -19.59 -13.90 18.37
CA CYS A 440 -19.18 -13.32 17.11
C CYS A 440 -19.88 -13.99 15.90
N ASN A 441 -20.56 -13.17 15.08
CA ASN A 441 -21.33 -13.62 13.93
C ASN A 441 -20.63 -13.28 12.62
N GLN A 442 -20.10 -14.29 11.93
CA GLN A 442 -19.50 -14.16 10.61
C GLN A 442 -20.42 -14.68 9.47
N ARG A 443 -21.69 -14.91 9.73
CA ARG A 443 -22.59 -15.55 8.75
C ARG A 443 -22.69 -14.78 7.44
N GLN A 444 -22.67 -13.44 7.51
CA GLN A 444 -22.83 -12.54 6.36
C GLN A 444 -21.51 -12.00 5.81
N THR A 445 -20.39 -12.20 6.52
CA THR A 445 -19.12 -11.54 6.27
C THR A 445 -17.97 -12.48 5.88
N GLY A 446 -18.29 -13.70 5.42
CA GLY A 446 -17.26 -14.67 5.00
C GLY A 446 -16.63 -15.42 6.17
N ARG A 447 -17.14 -16.58 6.44
CA ARG A 447 -16.68 -17.50 7.49
C ARG A 447 -15.95 -18.69 6.86
N GLN A 448 -14.91 -19.24 7.48
CA GLN A 448 -14.38 -18.90 8.80
C GLN A 448 -13.17 -17.99 8.65
N HIS A 449 -13.10 -16.93 9.42
CA HIS A 449 -11.92 -16.11 9.57
C HIS A 449 -11.59 -15.98 11.06
N TYR A 450 -10.40 -16.39 11.48
CA TYR A 450 -9.93 -16.27 12.85
C TYR A 450 -8.40 -16.31 12.90
N TYR A 451 -7.85 -15.91 14.02
CA TYR A 451 -6.43 -15.95 14.31
C TYR A 451 -6.17 -16.90 15.46
N GLU A 452 -5.08 -17.67 15.37
CA GLU A 452 -4.66 -18.58 16.43
C GLU A 452 -3.20 -18.32 16.79
N TYR A 453 -2.94 -18.09 18.07
CA TYR A 453 -1.61 -17.92 18.61
C TYR A 453 -1.30 -19.05 19.58
N THR A 454 -0.22 -19.81 19.33
CA THR A 454 0.28 -20.86 20.23
C THR A 454 1.44 -20.30 21.03
N LEU A 455 1.27 -20.25 22.36
CA LEU A 455 2.24 -19.66 23.28
C LEU A 455 3.53 -20.47 23.37
N LYS A 456 4.67 -19.78 23.46
CA LYS A 456 5.95 -20.40 23.86
C LYS A 456 6.07 -20.60 25.36
N GLY A 457 5.31 -19.87 26.18
CA GLY A 457 5.26 -20.01 27.65
C GLY A 457 6.36 -19.27 28.37
N GLU A 458 6.87 -18.19 27.82
CA GLU A 458 8.00 -17.39 28.34
C GLU A 458 7.56 -15.99 28.83
N GLY A 459 6.69 -15.94 29.82
CA GLY A 459 6.21 -14.66 30.36
C GLY A 459 5.09 -14.02 29.57
N ASP A 460 5.13 -12.70 29.38
CA ASP A 460 4.17 -11.97 28.56
C ASP A 460 4.63 -12.01 27.10
N GLU A 461 3.72 -12.44 26.22
CA GLU A 461 3.97 -12.59 24.79
C GLU A 461 3.06 -11.64 24.03
N THR A 462 3.64 -10.76 23.21
CA THR A 462 2.89 -9.78 22.39
C THR A 462 2.94 -10.20 20.94
N TRP A 463 1.77 -10.22 20.28
CA TRP A 463 1.65 -10.65 18.90
C TRP A 463 0.47 -9.98 18.19
N HIS A 464 0.59 -9.82 16.89
CA HIS A 464 -0.49 -9.52 15.95
C HIS A 464 -0.29 -10.30 14.62
N PRO A 465 -1.37 -10.56 13.85
CA PRO A 465 -1.25 -11.18 12.52
C PRO A 465 -0.42 -10.34 11.56
N ARG A 466 0.31 -10.99 10.65
CA ARG A 466 1.23 -10.33 9.70
C ARG A 466 0.65 -10.21 8.28
N PHE A 467 -0.18 -11.18 7.87
CA PHE A 467 -0.52 -11.37 6.47
C PHE A 467 -2.02 -11.43 6.20
N SER A 468 -2.84 -10.97 7.16
CA SER A 468 -4.29 -10.99 7.03
C SER A 468 -4.94 -9.89 7.84
N TYR A 469 -6.05 -9.34 7.33
CA TYR A 469 -6.92 -8.39 8.04
C TYR A 469 -8.38 -8.76 7.83
N TYR A 470 -9.29 -8.17 8.63
CA TYR A 470 -10.72 -8.38 8.54
C TYR A 470 -11.48 -7.14 9.01
N GLY A 471 -12.73 -6.97 8.55
CA GLY A 471 -13.65 -5.96 9.07
C GLY A 471 -14.29 -6.45 10.37
N PHE A 472 -14.11 -5.73 11.49
CA PHE A 472 -14.65 -6.17 12.78
C PHE A 472 -14.84 -5.01 13.77
N ARG A 473 -15.77 -5.24 14.70
CA ARG A 473 -15.95 -4.48 15.95
C ARG A 473 -15.75 -5.36 17.16
N TYR A 474 -16.11 -6.63 17.06
CA TYR A 474 -16.13 -7.59 18.17
C TYR A 474 -15.02 -8.62 18.00
N ILE A 475 -14.45 -9.02 19.13
CA ILE A 475 -13.44 -10.07 19.20
C ILE A 475 -13.88 -11.11 20.23
N GLN A 476 -14.19 -12.33 19.80
CA GLN A 476 -14.37 -13.46 20.69
C GLN A 476 -13.01 -14.08 20.97
N VAL A 477 -12.68 -14.19 22.24
CA VAL A 477 -11.40 -14.73 22.72
C VAL A 477 -11.66 -16.08 23.39
N GLU A 478 -10.85 -17.07 23.02
CA GLU A 478 -10.90 -18.42 23.59
C GLU A 478 -9.48 -18.87 23.98
N GLY A 479 -9.34 -19.56 25.10
CA GLY A 479 -8.19 -20.42 25.41
C GLY A 479 -7.09 -19.89 26.30
N ALA A 480 -6.89 -18.57 26.53
CA ALA A 480 -5.76 -18.09 27.35
C ALA A 480 -6.05 -16.86 28.22
N VAL A 481 -5.14 -16.59 29.14
CA VAL A 481 -5.17 -15.37 29.96
C VAL A 481 -4.67 -14.21 29.12
N LEU A 482 -5.60 -13.36 28.73
CA LEU A 482 -5.34 -12.10 28.05
C LEU A 482 -4.86 -11.06 29.05
N LYS A 483 -3.73 -10.42 28.77
CA LYS A 483 -3.18 -9.30 29.56
C LYS A 483 -3.57 -7.97 28.95
N ASN A 484 -3.48 -7.86 27.64
CA ASN A 484 -3.89 -6.68 26.88
C ASN A 484 -4.37 -7.08 25.49
N ILE A 485 -5.25 -6.27 24.92
CA ILE A 485 -5.65 -6.36 23.51
C ILE A 485 -6.07 -4.99 23.01
N GLN A 486 -5.66 -4.68 21.79
CA GLN A 486 -6.10 -3.52 21.05
C GLN A 486 -6.54 -3.92 19.64
N SER A 487 -7.50 -3.22 19.07
CA SER A 487 -7.80 -3.30 17.65
C SER A 487 -6.90 -2.34 16.89
N CYS A 488 -6.10 -2.85 15.98
CA CYS A 488 -5.29 -2.08 15.05
C CYS A 488 -6.09 -1.78 13.80
N PHE A 489 -6.41 -0.51 13.56
CA PHE A 489 -7.06 -0.05 12.34
C PHE A 489 -6.00 0.18 11.26
N VAL A 490 -6.08 -0.57 10.16
CA VAL A 490 -5.10 -0.52 9.08
C VAL A 490 -5.74 -0.03 7.79
N TYR A 491 -5.12 0.96 7.17
CA TYR A 491 -5.53 1.50 5.88
C TYR A 491 -4.38 2.23 5.19
N ASN A 492 -4.57 2.55 3.91
CA ASN A 492 -3.61 3.31 3.13
C ASN A 492 -3.34 4.67 3.78
N SER A 493 -2.07 4.99 3.97
CA SER A 493 -1.64 6.19 4.70
C SER A 493 -1.66 7.48 3.86
N ALA A 494 -2.49 7.54 2.81
CA ALA A 494 -2.74 8.79 2.09
C ALA A 494 -3.18 9.89 3.07
N ARG A 495 -2.59 11.07 2.91
CA ARG A 495 -2.75 12.17 3.85
C ARG A 495 -4.17 12.72 3.81
N LYS A 496 -4.80 12.90 4.99
CA LYS A 496 -6.04 13.64 5.10
C LYS A 496 -5.78 15.13 4.84
N VAL A 497 -6.55 15.76 3.95
CA VAL A 497 -6.34 17.14 3.50
C VAL A 497 -7.45 18.10 3.88
N SER A 498 -8.55 17.61 4.45
CA SER A 498 -9.66 18.45 4.87
C SER A 498 -10.21 18.08 6.23
N THR A 499 -10.97 19.01 6.79
CA THR A 499 -11.80 18.83 7.97
C THR A 499 -13.20 19.32 7.67
N PHE A 500 -14.20 18.66 8.22
CA PHE A 500 -15.59 19.05 8.09
C PHE A 500 -16.23 19.19 9.47
N GLU A 501 -16.81 20.36 9.72
CA GLU A 501 -17.59 20.63 10.92
C GLU A 501 -18.75 21.56 10.56
N SER A 502 -19.93 21.29 11.09
CA SER A 502 -21.13 22.11 10.91
C SER A 502 -21.89 22.26 12.24
N SER A 503 -22.84 23.20 12.28
CA SER A 503 -23.76 23.34 13.41
C SER A 503 -24.73 22.16 13.54
N ASN A 504 -24.93 21.36 12.49
CA ASN A 504 -25.82 20.21 12.48
C ASN A 504 -25.09 18.94 12.92
N ARG A 505 -25.45 18.41 14.09
CA ARG A 505 -24.85 17.21 14.67
C ARG A 505 -25.03 15.96 13.79
N ILE A 506 -26.13 15.87 13.03
CA ILE A 506 -26.41 14.71 12.15
C ILE A 506 -25.42 14.71 10.98
N PHE A 507 -25.19 15.87 10.34
CA PHE A 507 -24.23 15.98 9.25
C PHE A 507 -22.80 15.64 9.72
N ASN A 508 -22.41 16.12 10.90
CA ASN A 508 -21.11 15.79 11.47
C ASN A 508 -20.98 14.27 11.77
N ALA A 509 -22.07 13.64 12.25
CA ALA A 509 -22.09 12.20 12.49
C ALA A 509 -22.03 11.39 11.18
N ALA A 510 -22.81 11.78 10.17
CA ALA A 510 -22.80 11.15 8.85
C ALA A 510 -21.42 11.24 8.19
N HIS A 511 -20.78 12.41 8.23
CA HIS A 511 -19.42 12.59 7.71
C HIS A 511 -18.42 11.64 8.40
N ARG A 512 -18.45 11.54 9.73
CA ARG A 512 -17.57 10.61 10.47
C ARG A 512 -17.82 9.13 10.12
N LEU A 513 -19.07 8.74 9.92
CA LEU A 513 -19.42 7.36 9.50
C LEU A 513 -18.88 7.06 8.10
N ILE A 514 -19.04 7.99 7.16
CA ILE A 514 -18.52 7.85 5.79
C ILE A 514 -16.98 7.76 5.82
N GLU A 515 -16.31 8.65 6.58
CA GLU A 515 -14.85 8.59 6.71
C GLU A 515 -14.36 7.24 7.26
N LYS A 516 -15.05 6.67 8.26
CA LYS A 516 -14.68 5.36 8.81
C LYS A 516 -14.89 4.23 7.79
N ALA A 517 -15.97 4.27 7.02
CA ALA A 517 -16.23 3.31 5.94
C ALA A 517 -15.17 3.41 4.84
N VAL A 518 -14.85 4.63 4.39
CA VAL A 518 -13.79 4.88 3.39
C VAL A 518 -12.45 4.31 3.87
N ARG A 519 -12.00 4.64 5.08
CA ARG A 519 -10.74 4.15 5.63
C ARG A 519 -10.72 2.63 5.74
N SER A 520 -11.82 2.00 6.15
CA SER A 520 -11.92 0.55 6.24
C SER A 520 -11.75 -0.15 4.88
N ASN A 521 -12.01 0.56 3.79
CA ASN A 521 -11.93 0.03 2.43
C ASN A 521 -10.76 0.61 1.61
N MET A 522 -9.98 1.52 2.18
CA MET A 522 -8.83 2.14 1.54
C MET A 522 -7.57 1.32 1.78
N GLN A 523 -7.39 0.30 0.96
CA GLN A 523 -6.28 -0.66 1.05
C GLN A 523 -5.31 -0.47 -0.15
N SER A 524 -4.94 -1.53 -0.83
CA SER A 524 -4.21 -1.44 -2.10
C SER A 524 -5.07 -0.84 -3.21
N VAL A 525 -6.36 -1.06 -3.12
CA VAL A 525 -7.43 -0.49 -3.94
C VAL A 525 -8.56 -0.05 -3.02
N PHE A 526 -9.55 0.67 -3.53
CA PHE A 526 -10.82 0.85 -2.83
C PHE A 526 -11.63 -0.44 -2.92
N THR A 527 -11.74 -1.15 -1.78
CA THR A 527 -12.49 -2.40 -1.73
C THR A 527 -13.97 -2.14 -1.45
N ASP A 528 -14.84 -3.07 -1.89
CA ASP A 528 -16.25 -3.07 -1.57
C ASP A 528 -16.51 -3.35 -0.08
N CYS A 529 -15.73 -4.25 0.47
CA CYS A 529 -15.82 -4.63 1.88
C CYS A 529 -14.48 -5.17 2.41
N PRO A 530 -14.19 -4.96 3.73
CA PRO A 530 -12.91 -5.36 4.32
C PRO A 530 -12.88 -6.83 4.77
N HIS A 531 -13.86 -7.64 4.42
CA HIS A 531 -13.99 -9.02 4.95
C HIS A 531 -14.15 -10.09 3.86
N ARG A 532 -15.36 -10.32 3.30
CA ARG A 532 -15.65 -11.49 2.44
C ARG A 532 -15.11 -11.35 1.02
N GLU A 533 -15.07 -10.14 0.45
CA GLU A 533 -14.66 -9.93 -0.95
C GLU A 533 -13.27 -9.36 -1.08
N LYS A 534 -13.00 -8.19 -0.49
CA LYS A 534 -11.73 -7.46 -0.60
C LYS A 534 -11.32 -7.23 -2.06
N LEU A 535 -12.32 -7.00 -2.94
CA LEU A 535 -12.13 -6.77 -4.37
C LEU A 535 -12.24 -5.28 -4.69
N GLY A 536 -11.52 -4.86 -5.71
CA GLY A 536 -11.54 -3.48 -6.23
C GLY A 536 -12.68 -3.26 -7.22
N TRP A 537 -13.93 -3.29 -6.75
CA TRP A 537 -15.10 -2.96 -7.56
C TRP A 537 -15.02 -1.50 -8.02
N LEU A 538 -15.17 -1.27 -9.32
CA LEU A 538 -14.78 0.00 -9.94
C LEU A 538 -15.72 1.16 -9.63
N GLU A 539 -16.99 0.91 -9.34
CA GLU A 539 -17.94 1.95 -8.96
C GLU A 539 -17.50 2.70 -7.69
N GLN A 540 -16.77 2.02 -6.78
CA GLN A 540 -16.25 2.66 -5.56
C GLN A 540 -15.31 3.83 -5.86
N VAL A 541 -14.67 3.82 -7.03
CA VAL A 541 -13.67 4.82 -7.39
C VAL A 541 -14.32 6.16 -7.78
N HIS A 542 -15.33 6.14 -8.67
CA HIS A 542 -15.92 7.37 -9.18
C HIS A 542 -17.17 7.83 -8.40
N LEU A 543 -17.99 6.89 -7.89
CA LEU A 543 -19.16 7.29 -7.09
C LEU A 543 -18.74 7.94 -5.75
N ASN A 544 -17.69 7.42 -5.11
CA ASN A 544 -17.10 8.04 -3.93
C ASN A 544 -16.05 9.10 -4.29
N GLY A 545 -15.72 9.26 -5.57
CA GLY A 545 -14.63 10.09 -6.07
C GLY A 545 -14.57 11.50 -5.48
N PRO A 546 -15.66 12.29 -5.52
CA PRO A 546 -15.67 13.63 -4.92
C PRO A 546 -15.34 13.60 -3.42
N GLY A 547 -15.97 12.70 -2.66
CA GLY A 547 -15.70 12.55 -1.23
C GLY A 547 -14.28 12.13 -0.91
N LEU A 548 -13.69 11.26 -1.73
CA LEU A 548 -12.31 10.82 -1.61
C LEU A 548 -11.35 11.98 -1.87
N LEU A 549 -11.54 12.71 -2.97
CA LEU A 549 -10.68 13.83 -3.39
C LEU A 549 -10.80 15.04 -2.45
N TYR A 550 -11.97 15.28 -1.83
CA TYR A 550 -12.13 16.34 -0.82
C TYR A 550 -11.42 16.02 0.49
N ASN A 551 -11.34 14.73 0.86
CA ASN A 551 -10.85 14.34 2.17
C ASN A 551 -9.39 13.87 2.18
N TYR A 552 -8.89 13.31 1.07
CA TYR A 552 -7.57 12.69 1.01
C TYR A 552 -6.74 13.18 -0.17
N ASP A 553 -5.44 13.26 0.05
CA ASP A 553 -4.44 13.46 -1.00
C ASP A 553 -4.27 12.16 -1.79
N LEU A 554 -4.85 12.10 -2.98
CA LEU A 554 -4.80 10.94 -3.85
C LEU A 554 -3.72 11.03 -4.93
N THR A 555 -2.84 12.02 -4.87
CA THR A 555 -1.82 12.25 -5.92
C THR A 555 -0.91 11.05 -6.16
N ALA A 556 -0.59 10.29 -5.11
CA ALA A 556 0.15 9.04 -5.21
C ALA A 556 -0.74 7.82 -5.51
N TYR A 557 -1.99 7.83 -5.06
CA TYR A 557 -2.89 6.68 -5.13
C TYR A 557 -3.61 6.59 -6.47
N ALA A 558 -4.03 7.72 -7.05
CA ALA A 558 -4.76 7.76 -8.32
C ALA A 558 -3.97 7.15 -9.50
N PRO A 559 -2.66 7.40 -9.68
CA PRO A 559 -1.89 6.74 -10.73
C PRO A 559 -1.89 5.20 -10.62
N GLN A 560 -1.86 4.65 -9.40
CA GLN A 560 -1.92 3.20 -9.18
C GLN A 560 -3.31 2.64 -9.51
N ILE A 561 -4.38 3.34 -9.13
CA ILE A 561 -5.77 2.96 -9.48
C ILE A 561 -5.92 2.90 -11.00
N MET A 562 -5.47 3.95 -11.71
CA MET A 562 -5.54 3.99 -13.17
C MET A 562 -4.70 2.90 -13.82
N GLN A 563 -3.52 2.56 -13.26
CA GLN A 563 -2.71 1.45 -13.76
C GLN A 563 -3.44 0.12 -13.59
N ASN A 564 -4.07 -0.13 -12.44
CA ASN A 564 -4.86 -1.36 -12.23
C ASN A 564 -6.03 -1.47 -13.22
N MET A 565 -6.73 -0.36 -13.53
CA MET A 565 -7.79 -0.35 -14.53
C MET A 565 -7.24 -0.63 -15.94
N ALA A 566 -6.11 -0.02 -16.31
CA ALA A 566 -5.48 -0.24 -17.60
C ALA A 566 -5.00 -1.69 -17.77
N ASP A 567 -4.48 -2.29 -16.69
CA ASP A 567 -4.03 -3.69 -16.66
C ASP A 567 -5.20 -4.67 -16.76
N ALA A 568 -6.37 -4.32 -16.20
CA ALA A 568 -7.58 -5.14 -16.24
C ALA A 568 -8.34 -5.03 -17.56
N GLN A 569 -8.09 -3.99 -18.38
CA GLN A 569 -8.81 -3.81 -19.64
C GLN A 569 -8.58 -4.97 -20.61
N HIS A 570 -9.66 -5.58 -21.07
CA HIS A 570 -9.63 -6.69 -22.03
C HIS A 570 -9.15 -6.25 -23.42
N SER A 571 -8.66 -7.19 -24.23
CA SER A 571 -8.12 -6.91 -25.55
C SER A 571 -9.13 -6.31 -26.53
N ASN A 572 -10.42 -6.62 -26.38
CA ASN A 572 -11.53 -6.05 -27.15
C ASN A 572 -11.94 -4.63 -26.68
N GLY A 573 -11.32 -4.12 -25.61
CA GLY A 573 -11.61 -2.81 -25.04
C GLY A 573 -12.57 -2.82 -23.84
N ALA A 574 -13.24 -3.95 -23.56
CA ALA A 574 -14.14 -4.07 -22.42
C ALA A 574 -13.43 -3.82 -21.09
N MET A 575 -14.19 -3.30 -20.11
CA MET A 575 -13.73 -3.15 -18.73
C MET A 575 -14.46 -4.15 -17.84
N PRO A 576 -13.75 -4.98 -17.07
CA PRO A 576 -14.38 -5.78 -16.05
C PRO A 576 -14.90 -4.87 -14.91
N THR A 577 -15.75 -5.41 -14.07
CA THR A 577 -16.33 -4.68 -12.94
C THR A 577 -15.34 -4.50 -11.78
N THR A 578 -14.25 -5.26 -11.76
CA THR A 578 -13.20 -5.20 -10.73
C THR A 578 -11.82 -4.98 -11.32
N ALA A 579 -10.97 -4.20 -10.65
CA ALA A 579 -9.54 -4.07 -10.99
C ALA A 579 -8.71 -4.05 -9.69
N PRO A 580 -7.71 -4.95 -9.55
CA PRO A 580 -7.35 -6.08 -10.43
C PRO A 580 -8.46 -7.11 -10.62
N GLU A 581 -8.51 -7.73 -11.80
CA GLU A 581 -9.51 -8.74 -12.12
C GLU A 581 -9.08 -10.12 -11.57
N TYR A 582 -9.33 -10.36 -10.28
CA TYR A 582 -9.03 -11.65 -9.64
C TYR A 582 -10.13 -12.69 -9.80
N VAL A 583 -11.35 -12.25 -10.07
CA VAL A 583 -12.51 -13.11 -10.31
C VAL A 583 -12.99 -12.85 -11.72
N ILE A 584 -12.98 -13.89 -12.55
CA ILE A 584 -13.60 -13.85 -13.87
C ILE A 584 -15.03 -14.37 -13.70
N PHE A 585 -16.00 -13.49 -13.91
CA PHE A 585 -17.40 -13.82 -13.85
C PHE A 585 -17.85 -14.44 -15.18
N GLU A 586 -18.10 -15.74 -15.20
CA GLU A 586 -18.54 -16.48 -16.37
C GLU A 586 -19.73 -17.38 -16.04
N GLY A 587 -20.57 -17.66 -17.04
CA GLY A 587 -21.70 -18.56 -16.95
C GLY A 587 -23.05 -17.85 -16.92
N PRO A 588 -24.15 -18.63 -16.96
CA PRO A 588 -25.50 -18.07 -17.03
C PRO A 588 -25.80 -17.10 -15.90
N GLY A 589 -26.21 -15.87 -16.20
CA GLY A 589 -26.56 -14.83 -15.25
C GLY A 589 -25.36 -14.10 -14.63
N MET A 590 -24.13 -14.34 -15.12
CA MET A 590 -22.92 -13.65 -14.65
C MET A 590 -22.49 -12.48 -15.55
N ASP A 591 -23.12 -12.32 -16.73
CA ASP A 591 -22.70 -11.30 -17.72
C ASP A 591 -22.67 -9.90 -17.16
N ALA A 592 -23.67 -9.51 -16.37
CA ALA A 592 -23.74 -8.20 -15.74
C ALA A 592 -22.67 -7.99 -14.66
N PHE A 593 -22.22 -9.07 -14.01
CA PHE A 593 -21.09 -9.00 -13.07
C PHE A 593 -19.74 -8.99 -13.82
N ALA A 594 -19.66 -9.57 -15.00
CA ALA A 594 -18.45 -9.55 -15.80
C ALA A 594 -18.15 -8.14 -16.31
N GLU A 595 -19.18 -7.46 -16.81
CA GLU A 595 -19.07 -6.08 -17.31
C GLU A 595 -20.35 -5.28 -17.03
N SER A 596 -20.18 -4.05 -16.60
CA SER A 596 -21.25 -3.06 -16.39
C SER A 596 -20.72 -1.69 -16.74
N PRO A 597 -21.41 -0.89 -17.60
CA PRO A 597 -20.97 0.45 -17.95
C PRO A 597 -20.84 1.38 -16.72
N GLU A 598 -21.68 1.18 -15.71
CA GLU A 598 -21.69 1.93 -14.45
C GLU A 598 -20.40 1.71 -13.64
N TRP A 599 -19.78 0.53 -13.75
CA TRP A 599 -18.49 0.20 -13.12
C TRP A 599 -17.31 0.61 -14.01
N GLY A 600 -17.33 0.15 -15.27
CA GLY A 600 -16.26 0.41 -16.23
C GLY A 600 -16.08 1.88 -16.58
N GLY A 601 -17.12 2.70 -16.44
CA GLY A 601 -17.10 4.16 -16.61
C GLY A 601 -16.05 4.86 -15.75
N SER A 602 -15.62 4.25 -14.63
CA SER A 602 -14.54 4.77 -13.78
C SER A 602 -13.25 5.08 -14.54
N LEU A 603 -12.94 4.27 -15.57
CA LEU A 603 -11.74 4.48 -16.40
C LEU A 603 -11.75 5.84 -17.11
N VAL A 604 -12.94 6.36 -17.42
CA VAL A 604 -13.11 7.64 -18.12
C VAL A 604 -13.38 8.79 -17.14
N ILE A 605 -14.22 8.54 -16.14
CA ILE A 605 -14.74 9.58 -15.24
C ILE A 605 -13.65 10.00 -14.22
N PHE A 606 -12.97 9.04 -13.59
CA PHE A 606 -12.06 9.33 -12.49
C PHE A 606 -10.85 10.21 -12.88
N PRO A 607 -10.18 10.02 -14.04
CA PRO A 607 -9.07 10.92 -14.39
C PRO A 607 -9.52 12.36 -14.66
N PHE A 608 -10.79 12.60 -15.04
CA PHE A 608 -11.34 13.96 -15.11
C PHE A 608 -11.57 14.57 -13.72
N MET A 609 -12.11 13.81 -12.78
CA MET A 609 -12.24 14.26 -11.38
C MET A 609 -10.86 14.61 -10.77
N TYR A 610 -9.84 13.81 -11.10
CA TYR A 610 -8.48 14.07 -10.68
C TYR A 610 -7.95 15.39 -11.28
N TYR A 611 -8.15 15.58 -12.58
CA TYR A 611 -7.77 16.83 -13.27
C TYR A 611 -8.49 18.06 -12.69
N GLU A 612 -9.79 17.97 -12.47
CA GLU A 612 -10.56 19.08 -11.85
C GLU A 612 -10.07 19.42 -10.44
N THR A 613 -9.61 18.44 -9.69
CA THR A 613 -9.12 18.63 -8.32
C THR A 613 -7.71 19.19 -8.26
N TYR A 614 -6.79 18.64 -9.07
CA TYR A 614 -5.36 18.92 -8.97
C TYR A 614 -4.79 19.77 -10.12
N GLY A 615 -5.55 20.02 -11.17
CA GLY A 615 -5.08 20.68 -12.39
C GLY A 615 -4.09 19.83 -13.20
N ASP A 616 -3.97 18.53 -12.87
CA ASP A 616 -3.02 17.60 -13.48
C ASP A 616 -3.70 16.70 -14.52
N ASP A 617 -3.45 16.94 -15.78
CA ASP A 617 -3.99 16.18 -16.90
C ASP A 617 -3.16 14.94 -17.29
N SER A 618 -2.13 14.60 -16.52
CA SER A 618 -1.20 13.51 -16.84
C SER A 618 -1.89 12.16 -16.91
N LEU A 619 -2.86 11.87 -16.05
CA LEU A 619 -3.63 10.63 -16.08
C LEU A 619 -4.51 10.55 -17.34
N ILE A 620 -5.15 11.64 -17.73
CA ILE A 620 -5.92 11.71 -18.98
C ILE A 620 -5.00 11.42 -20.16
N LYS A 621 -3.86 12.12 -20.27
CA LYS A 621 -2.90 11.93 -21.38
C LYS A 621 -2.35 10.52 -21.45
N LYS A 622 -1.94 9.96 -20.32
CA LYS A 622 -1.36 8.61 -20.23
C LYS A 622 -2.36 7.53 -20.63
N TYR A 623 -3.59 7.62 -20.13
CA TYR A 623 -4.60 6.57 -20.29
C TYR A 623 -5.65 6.86 -21.35
N TYR A 624 -5.51 7.95 -22.12
CA TYR A 624 -6.43 8.27 -23.22
C TYR A 624 -6.63 7.12 -24.22
N PRO A 625 -5.60 6.37 -24.63
CA PRO A 625 -5.79 5.20 -25.49
C PRO A 625 -6.69 4.13 -24.87
N ASN A 626 -6.62 3.92 -23.57
CA ASN A 626 -7.47 2.97 -22.84
C ASN A 626 -8.92 3.49 -22.78
N MET A 627 -9.10 4.77 -22.42
CA MET A 627 -10.41 5.43 -22.37
C MET A 627 -11.11 5.35 -23.74
N ARG A 628 -10.38 5.67 -24.80
CA ARG A 628 -10.91 5.60 -26.18
C ARG A 628 -11.34 4.18 -26.54
N ARG A 629 -10.50 3.17 -26.29
CA ARG A 629 -10.85 1.77 -26.59
C ARG A 629 -12.09 1.32 -25.85
N TYR A 630 -12.28 1.76 -24.61
CA TYR A 630 -13.47 1.44 -23.83
C TYR A 630 -14.72 2.10 -24.43
N VAL A 631 -14.67 3.38 -24.77
CA VAL A 631 -15.79 4.08 -25.41
C VAL A 631 -16.12 3.47 -26.79
N ASP A 632 -15.10 3.11 -27.56
CA ASP A 632 -15.30 2.43 -28.85
C ASP A 632 -15.92 1.03 -28.66
N TYR A 633 -15.53 0.30 -27.62
CA TYR A 633 -16.18 -0.95 -27.24
C TYR A 633 -17.66 -0.73 -26.86
N LEU A 634 -17.98 0.24 -26.02
CA LEU A 634 -19.35 0.55 -25.66
C LEU A 634 -20.22 0.87 -26.86
N LYS A 635 -19.71 1.56 -27.87
CA LYS A 635 -20.43 1.81 -29.13
C LYS A 635 -20.83 0.49 -29.82
N THR A 636 -20.03 -0.55 -29.74
CA THR A 636 -20.36 -1.86 -30.32
C THR A 636 -21.49 -2.58 -29.58
N ARG A 637 -21.73 -2.19 -28.32
CA ARG A 637 -22.76 -2.77 -27.46
C ARG A 637 -24.05 -1.96 -27.43
N ALA A 638 -24.02 -0.75 -27.98
CA ALA A 638 -25.18 0.16 -27.99
C ALA A 638 -26.14 -0.18 -29.13
N ASP A 639 -27.45 -0.24 -28.84
CA ASP A 639 -28.50 -0.23 -29.84
C ASP A 639 -28.98 1.21 -30.06
N LYS A 640 -28.80 1.72 -31.30
CA LYS A 640 -29.12 3.13 -31.67
C LYS A 640 -28.52 4.17 -30.70
N GLY A 641 -27.32 3.89 -30.19
CA GLY A 641 -26.63 4.78 -29.24
C GLY A 641 -27.03 4.62 -27.77
N ILE A 642 -27.89 3.67 -27.45
CA ILE A 642 -28.36 3.40 -26.10
C ILE A 642 -27.78 2.08 -25.60
N LEU A 643 -27.14 2.10 -24.42
CA LEU A 643 -26.69 0.93 -23.69
C LEU A 643 -27.83 0.39 -22.82
N SER A 644 -27.99 -0.94 -22.79
CA SER A 644 -29.06 -1.60 -22.04
C SER A 644 -28.61 -2.86 -21.30
N PHE A 645 -27.34 -2.94 -20.99
CA PHE A 645 -26.74 -4.06 -20.25
C PHE A 645 -26.02 -3.58 -19.00
N GLY A 646 -25.74 -4.48 -18.09
CA GLY A 646 -25.04 -4.22 -16.82
C GLY A 646 -25.87 -4.57 -15.60
N LEU A 647 -25.37 -4.22 -14.44
CA LEU A 647 -26.03 -4.44 -13.14
C LEU A 647 -27.12 -3.41 -12.84
N GLY A 648 -27.06 -2.22 -13.47
CA GLY A 648 -27.92 -1.11 -13.13
C GLY A 648 -27.64 -0.57 -11.74
N ASP A 649 -28.70 -0.10 -11.04
CA ASP A 649 -28.61 0.30 -9.64
C ASP A 649 -28.60 -0.97 -8.76
N TRP A 650 -27.40 -1.50 -8.57
CA TRP A 650 -27.21 -2.71 -7.80
C TRP A 650 -27.54 -2.50 -6.32
N TYR A 651 -28.25 -3.44 -5.76
CA TYR A 651 -28.67 -3.44 -4.36
C TYR A 651 -29.70 -2.35 -4.03
N ASP A 652 -30.56 -2.02 -4.97
CA ASP A 652 -31.65 -1.09 -4.78
C ASP A 652 -32.55 -1.48 -3.60
N TYR A 653 -33.16 -0.47 -2.97
CA TYR A 653 -33.92 -0.63 -1.74
C TYR A 653 -35.40 -0.30 -1.93
N GLY A 654 -36.30 -0.99 -1.22
CA GLY A 654 -37.74 -0.73 -1.20
C GLY A 654 -38.59 -1.99 -1.13
N ASP A 655 -39.71 -2.04 -1.86
CA ASP A 655 -40.71 -3.10 -1.79
C ASP A 655 -40.23 -4.43 -2.38
N PHE A 656 -39.10 -4.43 -3.10
CA PHE A 656 -38.45 -5.61 -3.65
C PHE A 656 -37.43 -6.19 -2.69
N ARG A 657 -37.07 -7.44 -2.90
CA ARG A 657 -35.96 -8.07 -2.19
C ARG A 657 -34.69 -7.28 -2.49
N ALA A 658 -33.94 -6.91 -1.45
CA ALA A 658 -32.63 -6.26 -1.60
C ALA A 658 -31.70 -7.08 -2.50
N GLY A 659 -30.97 -6.41 -3.38
CA GLY A 659 -30.10 -7.00 -4.37
C GLY A 659 -30.71 -7.15 -5.77
N PHE A 660 -31.94 -6.69 -5.98
CA PHE A 660 -32.56 -6.59 -7.30
C PHE A 660 -32.68 -5.12 -7.69
N ALA A 661 -32.18 -4.77 -8.86
CA ALA A 661 -32.26 -3.42 -9.38
C ALA A 661 -33.72 -3.03 -9.68
N ARG A 662 -34.12 -1.87 -9.18
CA ARG A 662 -35.40 -1.23 -9.52
C ARG A 662 -35.28 -0.43 -10.80
N ASN A 663 -34.17 0.31 -10.92
CA ASN A 663 -33.88 1.09 -12.08
C ASN A 663 -33.31 0.15 -13.18
N PRO A 664 -33.90 0.15 -14.37
CA PRO A 664 -33.43 -0.72 -15.41
C PRO A 664 -32.01 -0.33 -15.84
N PRO A 665 -31.15 -1.29 -16.20
CA PRO A 665 -29.79 -1.02 -16.67
C PRO A 665 -29.71 0.03 -17.78
N VAL A 666 -30.71 0.08 -18.67
CA VAL A 666 -30.76 1.02 -19.78
C VAL A 666 -30.74 2.49 -19.33
N ALA A 667 -31.38 2.83 -18.22
CA ALA A 667 -31.43 4.21 -17.73
C ALA A 667 -30.07 4.68 -17.21
N LEU A 668 -29.36 3.80 -16.49
CA LEU A 668 -28.05 4.11 -15.89
C LEU A 668 -26.93 3.99 -16.91
N ALA A 669 -26.92 2.96 -17.74
CA ALA A 669 -25.91 2.77 -18.75
C ALA A 669 -25.95 3.88 -19.83
N ALA A 670 -27.13 4.35 -20.21
CA ALA A 670 -27.28 5.47 -21.13
C ALA A 670 -26.71 6.79 -20.52
N SER A 671 -26.89 6.99 -19.21
CA SER A 671 -26.30 8.14 -18.51
C SER A 671 -24.77 8.05 -18.44
N ALA A 672 -24.23 6.87 -18.21
CA ALA A 672 -22.80 6.65 -18.18
C ALA A 672 -22.15 6.84 -19.56
#